data_a67e8fc5db9e859ba752bf0c330aa72b
#
_entry.id   a67e8fc5db9e859ba752bf0c330aa72b
#
_cell.length_a   1.000
_cell.length_b   1.000
_cell.length_c   1.000
_cell.angle_alpha   90.00
_cell.angle_beta   90.00
_cell.angle_gamma   90.00
#
_symmetry.space_group_name_H-M   'P 1'
#
loop_
_entity.id
_entity.type
_entity.pdbx_description
1 polymer ?
#
loop_
_entity_poly.entity_id
_entity_poly.type
_entity_poly.pdbx_seq_one_letter_code
_entity_poly.pdbx_strand_id
1 'polypeptide(L)'
;MTGNRIRDSKRNPFFQVKVKDGKYSTENQVSYYGKKLPDDTFSFDISNQKVQANLDEFGTIRHITFFHGNYLMESKPGVWVAKDFVQEHQLSISVKWNGQTEKLCEHTKYVETDLAENLFPRCRHYFPWGEVTILATAPITAKGERLSCLLYEVTVKNKGREAAEMTVCLPALYEKKYSDTRNVLMITAESGTYQDVSFTLQPMEQKRVSLLFGDPNRYQDIEMFLSKDTDFWMEQTLQYFQSLTGELKMEEDAMAGMLLQRAYQQAFGAFAMSGENEILGSNWGTYPVTPHVWNKDMYYSSLPFTLTEPELCKKCILWFAKYGIKYKGTKFEGGVFHSLSNSLSVIMLSGAYYEYFGEKEFFQQHPKLYKKMKAILQTVLESREENEPYLYRTTWISDAYALGKYHTGTNLCVYRSFMALARIAEEVFGEKSYAEMLRSEAGKTRKDIERYMTVKGLFGTQYLEGISGIAEEKKECDSAEKYQKEMLDQGLQFITDVNHDGEICLRMHDGEESDTTLMKYYKYQSEEQDTLKQYGQFTGSRENPTHSELSRGIKWGNQSGATFPGYISILNGAAEKESWSGDEGRFRELERLIDLDGSWWWWPYKIGAQTGDVVRMNSCGKCGWGAGIFFILFITEFLGIEYDAPKAVFRIHPKRFIGGFYWKNMRIGNARFDISVRYEHHMAEFSMKNRSTFPVYVEMKKNQKKLIHPNNEEKWSQDYEFIK
;
A
#
# COMPACT_ATOMS: atom_id res chain seq x y z
N MET A 1 -15.32 -23.87 -18.22
CA MET A 1 -15.34 -22.76 -19.21
C MET A 1 -14.84 -21.42 -18.66
N THR A 2 -14.65 -21.28 -17.36
CA THR A 2 -14.21 -20.03 -16.69
C THR A 2 -12.72 -19.74 -16.83
N GLY A 3 -11.87 -20.74 -16.83
CA GLY A 3 -10.41 -20.55 -16.90
C GLY A 3 -9.87 -19.97 -18.20
N ASN A 4 -10.54 -20.16 -19.33
CA ASN A 4 -10.18 -19.50 -20.59
C ASN A 4 -10.42 -17.97 -20.53
N ARG A 5 -11.38 -17.52 -19.72
CA ARG A 5 -11.69 -16.10 -19.60
C ARG A 5 -10.48 -15.27 -19.13
N ILE A 6 -9.72 -15.74 -18.15
CA ILE A 6 -8.55 -15.02 -17.62
C ILE A 6 -7.45 -14.97 -18.70
N ARG A 7 -7.16 -16.09 -19.35
CA ARG A 7 -6.11 -16.18 -20.38
C ARG A 7 -6.45 -15.36 -21.63
N ASP A 8 -7.72 -15.40 -22.02
CA ASP A 8 -8.26 -14.70 -23.21
C ASP A 8 -8.75 -13.29 -22.87
N SER A 9 -8.54 -12.82 -21.62
CA SER A 9 -8.89 -11.46 -21.23
C SER A 9 -8.21 -10.43 -22.14
N LYS A 10 -8.92 -9.33 -22.38
CA LYS A 10 -8.36 -8.20 -23.13
C LYS A 10 -7.01 -7.80 -22.50
N ARG A 11 -6.15 -7.26 -23.35
CA ARG A 11 -4.90 -6.67 -22.90
C ARG A 11 -5.17 -5.55 -21.90
N ASN A 12 -4.39 -5.48 -20.84
CA ASN A 12 -4.47 -4.38 -19.90
C ASN A 12 -4.07 -3.08 -20.63
N PRO A 13 -4.94 -2.07 -20.68
CA PRO A 13 -4.65 -0.85 -21.43
C PRO A 13 -3.62 0.06 -20.76
N PHE A 14 -3.38 -0.10 -19.46
CA PHE A 14 -2.56 0.82 -18.67
C PHE A 14 -1.26 0.17 -18.17
N PHE A 15 -1.36 -1.02 -17.58
CA PHE A 15 -0.21 -1.69 -16.95
C PHE A 15 0.35 -2.73 -17.90
N GLN A 16 1.27 -2.29 -18.76
CA GLN A 16 1.84 -3.12 -19.81
C GLN A 16 3.22 -2.61 -20.24
N VAL A 17 4.01 -3.52 -20.77
CA VAL A 17 5.30 -3.23 -21.39
C VAL A 17 5.47 -4.04 -22.66
N LYS A 18 6.10 -3.45 -23.67
CA LYS A 18 6.55 -4.13 -24.89
C LYS A 18 8.04 -4.00 -25.02
N VAL A 19 8.70 -5.10 -25.33
CA VAL A 19 10.10 -5.10 -25.70
C VAL A 19 10.22 -5.60 -27.12
N LYS A 20 10.85 -4.81 -27.99
CA LYS A 20 11.13 -5.17 -29.37
C LYS A 20 12.58 -4.86 -29.69
N ASP A 21 13.34 -5.88 -30.08
CA ASP A 21 14.77 -5.77 -30.39
C ASP A 21 15.56 -5.01 -29.29
N GLY A 22 15.30 -5.35 -28.02
CA GLY A 22 15.90 -4.74 -26.84
C GLY A 22 15.45 -3.31 -26.53
N LYS A 23 14.40 -2.79 -27.21
CA LYS A 23 13.84 -1.47 -26.95
C LYS A 23 12.49 -1.58 -26.28
N TYR A 24 12.34 -0.89 -25.15
CA TYR A 24 11.07 -0.78 -24.43
C TYR A 24 10.14 0.20 -25.12
N SER A 25 8.89 -0.17 -25.26
CA SER A 25 7.82 0.77 -25.59
C SER A 25 6.64 0.55 -24.65
N THR A 26 6.09 1.64 -24.14
CA THR A 26 4.87 1.65 -23.37
C THR A 26 3.83 2.42 -24.16
N GLU A 27 2.63 1.91 -24.31
CA GLU A 27 1.55 2.63 -25.02
C GLU A 27 1.06 3.81 -24.19
N ASN A 28 1.10 3.69 -22.89
CA ASN A 28 0.92 4.80 -21.97
C ASN A 28 2.30 5.28 -21.55
N GLN A 29 2.56 6.55 -21.74
CA GLN A 29 3.84 7.20 -21.41
C GLN A 29 4.12 7.23 -19.89
N VAL A 30 3.89 6.13 -19.20
CA VAL A 30 4.39 5.92 -17.85
C VAL A 30 5.88 5.65 -18.00
N SER A 31 6.59 6.64 -18.50
CA SER A 31 8.02 6.64 -18.44
C SER A 31 8.39 7.49 -17.24
N TYR A 32 9.15 6.91 -16.37
CA TYR A 32 9.72 7.59 -15.23
C TYR A 32 10.46 8.84 -15.77
N TYR A 33 9.83 10.02 -15.66
CA TYR A 33 10.33 11.28 -16.24
C TYR A 33 10.70 11.23 -17.73
N GLY A 34 10.07 10.42 -18.53
CA GLY A 34 10.40 10.28 -19.94
C GLY A 34 11.75 9.62 -20.21
N LYS A 35 12.39 9.02 -19.20
CA LYS A 35 13.69 8.34 -19.33
C LYS A 35 13.52 6.84 -19.24
N LYS A 36 14.37 6.11 -19.97
CA LYS A 36 14.43 4.67 -19.93
C LYS A 36 14.75 4.21 -18.50
N LEU A 37 13.96 3.29 -17.97
CA LEU A 37 14.28 2.63 -16.71
C LEU A 37 15.54 1.78 -16.88
N PRO A 38 16.41 1.67 -15.87
CA PRO A 38 17.45 0.66 -15.87
C PRO A 38 16.87 -0.73 -16.07
N ASP A 39 17.47 -1.51 -16.97
CA ASP A 39 16.92 -2.78 -17.46
C ASP A 39 16.67 -3.84 -16.38
N ASP A 40 17.24 -3.67 -15.20
CA ASP A 40 17.16 -4.61 -14.09
C ASP A 40 16.22 -4.19 -12.95
N THR A 41 15.42 -3.14 -13.16
CA THR A 41 14.57 -2.55 -12.10
C THR A 41 13.10 -2.89 -12.24
N PHE A 42 12.66 -3.32 -13.42
CA PHE A 42 11.26 -3.64 -13.66
C PHE A 42 10.90 -5.00 -13.07
N SER A 43 9.75 -5.07 -12.40
CA SER A 43 9.18 -6.34 -11.98
C SER A 43 7.64 -6.30 -11.91
N PHE A 44 7.04 -7.45 -12.19
CA PHE A 44 5.67 -7.76 -11.82
C PHE A 44 5.69 -8.58 -10.54
N ASP A 45 5.19 -8.01 -9.46
CA ASP A 45 5.18 -8.70 -8.17
C ASP A 45 3.94 -9.56 -8.02
N ILE A 46 4.16 -10.77 -7.51
CA ILE A 46 3.11 -11.74 -7.19
C ILE A 46 3.26 -12.14 -5.74
N SER A 47 2.19 -12.07 -4.97
CA SER A 47 2.20 -12.52 -3.59
C SER A 47 0.83 -12.97 -3.12
N ASN A 48 0.82 -14.01 -2.30
CA ASN A 48 -0.31 -14.36 -1.46
C ASN A 48 0.05 -14.28 0.04
N GLN A 49 1.15 -13.60 0.37
CA GLN A 49 1.74 -13.44 1.70
C GLN A 49 2.53 -14.65 2.22
N LYS A 50 2.26 -15.89 1.79
CA LYS A 50 3.10 -17.08 2.11
C LYS A 50 4.24 -17.25 1.12
N VAL A 51 4.03 -16.84 -0.12
CA VAL A 51 5.03 -16.77 -1.17
C VAL A 51 5.03 -15.39 -1.80
N GLN A 52 6.20 -14.93 -2.18
CA GLN A 52 6.41 -13.72 -2.95
C GLN A 52 7.35 -14.00 -4.10
N ALA A 53 6.98 -13.61 -5.30
CA ALA A 53 7.77 -13.77 -6.50
C ALA A 53 7.83 -12.46 -7.30
N ASN A 54 8.93 -12.25 -7.99
CA ASN A 54 9.14 -11.10 -8.86
C ASN A 54 9.47 -11.62 -10.27
N LEU A 55 8.63 -11.25 -11.23
CA LEU A 55 8.83 -11.57 -12.63
C LEU A 55 9.30 -10.33 -13.39
N ASP A 56 10.30 -10.49 -14.24
CA ASP A 56 10.67 -9.44 -15.19
C ASP A 56 9.70 -9.39 -16.39
N GLU A 57 9.96 -8.46 -17.30
CA GLU A 57 9.16 -8.26 -18.52
C GLU A 57 9.21 -9.45 -19.50
N PHE A 58 10.08 -10.42 -19.29
CA PHE A 58 10.18 -11.63 -20.06
C PHE A 58 9.52 -12.83 -19.35
N GLY A 59 8.98 -12.62 -18.13
CA GLY A 59 8.42 -13.69 -17.31
C GLY A 59 9.48 -14.54 -16.60
N THR A 60 10.74 -14.11 -16.58
CA THR A 60 11.76 -14.74 -15.76
C THR A 60 11.47 -14.46 -14.29
N ILE A 61 11.46 -15.51 -13.47
CA ILE A 61 11.40 -15.34 -12.02
C ILE A 61 12.76 -14.85 -11.55
N ARG A 62 12.83 -13.59 -11.12
CA ARG A 62 14.05 -12.99 -10.56
C ARG A 62 14.27 -13.38 -9.12
N HIS A 63 13.21 -13.42 -8.35
CA HIS A 63 13.20 -13.88 -6.97
C HIS A 63 11.93 -14.68 -6.69
N ILE A 64 12.04 -15.73 -5.90
CA ILE A 64 10.93 -16.38 -5.26
C ILE A 64 11.28 -16.61 -3.78
N THR A 65 10.38 -16.20 -2.90
CA THR A 65 10.60 -16.26 -1.46
C THR A 65 9.44 -16.98 -0.80
N PHE A 66 9.73 -17.98 0.01
CA PHE A 66 8.79 -18.61 0.93
C PHE A 66 9.10 -18.13 2.34
N PHE A 67 8.08 -17.66 3.04
CA PHE A 67 8.26 -17.12 4.38
C PHE A 67 8.16 -18.23 5.42
N HIS A 68 9.30 -18.50 6.04
CA HIS A 68 9.45 -19.43 7.15
C HIS A 68 9.73 -18.66 8.44
N GLY A 69 9.77 -19.39 9.51
CA GLY A 69 10.11 -18.85 10.80
C GLY A 69 8.88 -18.45 11.59
N ASN A 70 8.98 -18.76 12.86
CA ASN A 70 7.92 -18.53 13.81
C ASN A 70 8.21 -17.33 14.69
N TYR A 71 9.28 -16.58 14.41
CA TYR A 71 9.69 -15.45 15.21
C TYR A 71 10.42 -14.36 14.42
N LEU A 72 10.28 -13.16 14.90
CA LEU A 72 11.03 -12.01 14.45
C LEU A 72 12.17 -11.74 15.46
N MET A 73 13.30 -11.30 14.95
CA MET A 73 14.39 -10.79 15.75
C MET A 73 14.43 -9.27 15.66
N GLU A 74 14.38 -8.58 16.77
CA GLU A 74 14.56 -7.14 16.77
C GLU A 74 16.02 -6.79 16.46
N SER A 75 16.23 -6.11 15.35
CA SER A 75 17.56 -5.64 14.93
C SER A 75 17.89 -4.28 15.54
N LYS A 76 16.88 -3.42 15.63
CA LYS A 76 16.88 -2.14 16.34
C LYS A 76 15.44 -1.81 16.75
N PRO A 77 15.18 -0.89 17.68
CA PRO A 77 13.81 -0.59 18.08
C PRO A 77 12.89 -0.26 16.92
N GLY A 78 11.77 -0.98 16.86
CA GLY A 78 10.79 -0.82 15.79
C GLY A 78 11.18 -1.44 14.45
N VAL A 79 12.34 -2.09 14.35
CA VAL A 79 12.80 -2.79 13.15
C VAL A 79 13.04 -4.25 13.44
N TRP A 80 12.31 -5.10 12.75
CA TRP A 80 12.33 -6.54 12.91
C TRP A 80 12.88 -7.20 11.66
N VAL A 81 13.58 -8.29 11.83
CA VAL A 81 14.07 -9.13 10.73
C VAL A 81 13.41 -10.48 10.83
N ALA A 82 12.72 -10.89 9.77
CA ALA A 82 12.26 -12.25 9.66
C ALA A 82 13.49 -13.15 9.45
N LYS A 83 13.70 -14.08 10.37
CA LYS A 83 14.68 -15.13 10.18
C LYS A 83 14.10 -16.23 9.31
N ASP A 84 14.97 -16.94 8.63
CA ASP A 84 14.62 -18.18 7.94
C ASP A 84 13.54 -18.00 6.84
N PHE A 85 13.82 -17.25 5.82
CA PHE A 85 13.07 -17.31 4.56
C PHE A 85 13.92 -17.93 3.46
N VAL A 86 13.28 -18.62 2.52
CA VAL A 86 13.92 -19.19 1.36
C VAL A 86 13.78 -18.23 0.19
N GLN A 87 14.86 -17.93 -0.48
CA GLN A 87 14.89 -17.10 -1.66
C GLN A 87 15.73 -17.76 -2.76
N GLU A 88 15.13 -17.92 -3.92
CA GLU A 88 15.79 -18.42 -5.14
C GLU A 88 15.72 -17.37 -6.24
N HIS A 89 16.69 -17.37 -7.15
CA HIS A 89 16.87 -16.35 -8.15
C HIS A 89 17.01 -16.91 -9.56
N GLN A 90 16.53 -16.13 -10.53
CA GLN A 90 16.80 -16.31 -11.96
C GLN A 90 16.34 -17.66 -12.52
N LEU A 91 15.05 -17.97 -12.29
CA LEU A 91 14.43 -19.16 -12.88
C LEU A 91 13.79 -18.78 -14.22
N SER A 92 14.45 -19.13 -15.31
CA SER A 92 13.97 -18.92 -16.69
C SER A 92 13.72 -20.25 -17.36
N ILE A 93 12.58 -20.37 -18.05
CA ILE A 93 12.29 -21.50 -18.90
C ILE A 93 12.81 -21.27 -20.32
N SER A 94 12.94 -22.36 -21.08
CA SER A 94 13.14 -22.31 -22.53
C SER A 94 12.15 -23.23 -23.24
N VAL A 95 11.95 -23.01 -24.52
CA VAL A 95 11.11 -23.86 -25.36
C VAL A 95 11.95 -24.37 -26.54
N LYS A 96 11.93 -25.68 -26.78
CA LYS A 96 12.50 -26.25 -28.00
C LYS A 96 11.41 -26.36 -29.04
N TRP A 97 11.72 -25.93 -30.27
CA TRP A 97 10.89 -26.07 -31.44
C TRP A 97 11.69 -26.84 -32.50
N ASN A 98 11.22 -28.01 -32.89
CA ASN A 98 11.93 -28.93 -33.82
C ASN A 98 13.43 -29.07 -33.51
N GLY A 99 13.76 -29.22 -32.22
CA GLY A 99 15.13 -29.35 -31.74
C GLY A 99 15.91 -28.06 -31.52
N GLN A 100 15.41 -26.89 -31.96
CA GLN A 100 16.03 -25.58 -31.70
C GLN A 100 15.55 -25.03 -30.37
N THR A 101 16.47 -24.55 -29.54
CA THR A 101 16.15 -24.00 -28.21
C THR A 101 15.97 -22.49 -28.27
N GLU A 102 14.82 -22.01 -27.84
CA GLU A 102 14.48 -20.60 -27.66
C GLU A 102 14.45 -20.30 -26.16
N LYS A 103 15.31 -19.41 -25.70
CA LYS A 103 15.31 -18.93 -24.31
C LYS A 103 14.31 -17.80 -24.15
N LEU A 104 13.42 -17.91 -23.16
CA LEU A 104 12.45 -16.88 -22.82
C LEU A 104 13.09 -15.90 -21.80
N CYS A 105 13.91 -14.99 -22.30
CA CYS A 105 14.63 -14.01 -21.50
C CYS A 105 14.96 -12.79 -22.36
N GLU A 106 15.88 -11.97 -21.93
CA GLU A 106 16.38 -10.76 -22.61
C GLU A 106 16.71 -10.92 -24.11
N HIS A 107 16.95 -12.13 -24.56
CA HIS A 107 17.21 -12.41 -25.97
C HIS A 107 15.95 -12.56 -26.83
N THR A 108 14.77 -12.60 -26.24
CA THR A 108 13.52 -12.64 -27.01
C THR A 108 13.32 -11.34 -27.76
N LYS A 109 13.20 -11.44 -29.10
CA LYS A 109 13.14 -10.24 -29.98
C LYS A 109 11.85 -9.43 -29.83
N TYR A 110 10.74 -10.10 -29.47
CA TYR A 110 9.49 -9.39 -29.24
C TYR A 110 8.69 -10.09 -28.14
N VAL A 111 8.41 -9.32 -27.09
CA VAL A 111 7.58 -9.72 -25.97
C VAL A 111 6.62 -8.60 -25.59
N GLU A 112 5.42 -8.99 -25.24
CA GLU A 112 4.40 -8.12 -24.65
C GLU A 112 4.01 -8.67 -23.29
N THR A 113 4.11 -7.83 -22.27
CA THR A 113 3.76 -8.22 -20.90
C THR A 113 2.74 -7.26 -20.32
N ASP A 114 1.69 -7.81 -19.75
CA ASP A 114 0.60 -7.08 -19.12
C ASP A 114 0.07 -7.81 -17.87
N LEU A 115 -0.96 -7.24 -17.26
CA LEU A 115 -1.70 -7.84 -16.14
C LEU A 115 -3.08 -8.30 -16.61
N ALA A 116 -3.24 -9.61 -16.82
CA ALA A 116 -4.55 -10.20 -17.12
C ALA A 116 -5.50 -9.97 -15.93
N GLU A 117 -6.73 -9.52 -16.20
CA GLU A 117 -7.72 -9.17 -15.16
C GLU A 117 -7.16 -8.18 -14.10
N ASN A 118 -6.18 -7.36 -14.46
CA ASN A 118 -5.49 -6.42 -13.58
C ASN A 118 -4.80 -7.09 -12.37
N LEU A 119 -4.50 -8.36 -12.44
CA LEU A 119 -3.97 -9.17 -11.35
C LEU A 119 -2.82 -10.09 -11.76
N PHE A 120 -2.98 -10.84 -12.84
CA PHE A 120 -2.05 -11.92 -13.21
C PHE A 120 -1.02 -11.44 -14.22
N PRO A 121 0.28 -11.39 -13.90
CA PRO A 121 1.32 -11.15 -14.89
C PRO A 121 1.22 -12.13 -16.04
N ARG A 122 1.19 -11.59 -17.27
CA ARG A 122 1.04 -12.35 -18.50
C ARG A 122 2.04 -11.87 -19.54
N CYS A 123 3.06 -12.70 -19.83
CA CYS A 123 4.10 -12.41 -20.80
C CYS A 123 3.84 -13.20 -22.09
N ARG A 124 3.79 -12.54 -23.23
CA ARG A 124 3.61 -13.15 -24.55
C ARG A 124 4.86 -12.97 -25.38
N HIS A 125 5.54 -14.04 -25.66
CA HIS A 125 6.71 -14.10 -26.53
C HIS A 125 6.28 -14.48 -27.95
N TYR A 126 6.72 -13.71 -28.93
CA TYR A 126 6.38 -13.94 -30.33
C TYR A 126 7.58 -14.44 -31.09
N PHE A 127 7.42 -15.59 -31.76
CA PHE A 127 8.41 -16.22 -32.59
C PHE A 127 7.89 -16.42 -34.02
N PRO A 128 8.77 -16.61 -35.02
CA PRO A 128 8.34 -16.87 -36.40
C PRO A 128 7.43 -18.10 -36.55
N TRP A 129 7.61 -19.08 -35.66
CA TRP A 129 6.85 -20.33 -35.66
C TRP A 129 5.59 -20.27 -34.80
N GLY A 130 5.48 -19.33 -33.87
CA GLY A 130 4.34 -19.29 -32.98
C GLY A 130 4.46 -18.34 -31.82
N GLU A 131 3.83 -18.71 -30.72
CA GLU A 131 3.71 -17.86 -29.54
C GLU A 131 3.91 -18.71 -28.27
N VAL A 132 4.59 -18.15 -27.29
CA VAL A 132 4.66 -18.68 -25.93
C VAL A 132 4.11 -17.65 -24.96
N THR A 133 3.09 -18.04 -24.22
CA THR A 133 2.49 -17.19 -23.17
C THR A 133 2.78 -17.75 -21.82
N ILE A 134 3.30 -16.90 -20.92
CA ILE A 134 3.51 -17.21 -19.51
C ILE A 134 2.43 -16.49 -18.71
N LEU A 135 1.81 -17.15 -17.76
CA LEU A 135 0.87 -16.60 -16.79
C LEU A 135 1.24 -17.11 -15.40
N ALA A 136 1.32 -16.22 -14.42
CA ALA A 136 1.73 -16.64 -13.08
C ALA A 136 0.80 -16.11 -11.99
N THR A 137 0.66 -16.86 -10.90
CA THR A 137 -0.10 -16.48 -9.72
C THR A 137 0.32 -17.25 -8.47
N ALA A 138 0.17 -16.60 -7.31
CA ALA A 138 0.25 -17.26 -6.01
C ALA A 138 -1.18 -17.62 -5.56
N PRO A 139 -1.54 -18.92 -5.46
CA PRO A 139 -2.91 -19.36 -5.24
C PRO A 139 -3.49 -18.91 -3.88
N ILE A 140 -4.72 -18.41 -3.94
CA ILE A 140 -5.55 -18.10 -2.78
C ILE A 140 -6.95 -18.62 -3.06
N THR A 141 -7.60 -19.28 -2.08
CA THR A 141 -9.03 -19.62 -2.21
C THR A 141 -9.89 -18.36 -2.09
N ALA A 142 -11.10 -18.38 -2.64
CA ALA A 142 -12.05 -17.28 -2.47
C ALA A 142 -12.38 -16.96 -0.99
N LYS A 143 -12.08 -17.88 -0.07
CA LYS A 143 -12.22 -17.71 1.38
C LYS A 143 -10.95 -17.18 2.04
N GLY A 144 -9.86 -16.94 1.27
CA GLY A 144 -8.61 -16.37 1.77
C GLY A 144 -7.60 -17.38 2.29
N GLU A 145 -7.78 -18.69 2.03
CA GLU A 145 -6.76 -19.68 2.35
C GLU A 145 -5.63 -19.59 1.33
N ARG A 146 -4.40 -19.48 1.82
CA ARG A 146 -3.19 -19.23 1.05
C ARG A 146 -2.33 -20.48 0.97
N LEU A 147 -1.80 -20.79 -0.19
CA LEU A 147 -0.88 -21.90 -0.37
C LEU A 147 0.57 -21.43 -0.50
N SER A 148 1.50 -22.13 0.11
CA SER A 148 2.95 -21.84 0.02
C SER A 148 3.50 -22.34 -1.33
N CYS A 149 2.94 -21.85 -2.43
CA CYS A 149 3.36 -22.19 -3.78
C CYS A 149 3.04 -21.08 -4.78
N LEU A 150 3.74 -21.10 -5.92
CA LEU A 150 3.54 -20.26 -7.08
C LEU A 150 3.15 -21.14 -8.26
N LEU A 151 2.03 -20.85 -8.90
CA LEU A 151 1.66 -21.42 -10.20
C LEU A 151 2.31 -20.58 -11.31
N TYR A 152 2.94 -21.27 -12.26
CA TYR A 152 3.56 -20.68 -13.43
C TYR A 152 3.15 -21.49 -14.66
N GLU A 153 2.21 -20.97 -15.41
CA GLU A 153 1.64 -21.67 -16.56
C GLU A 153 2.28 -21.19 -17.86
N VAL A 154 2.68 -22.12 -18.69
CA VAL A 154 3.28 -21.90 -20.01
C VAL A 154 2.33 -22.45 -21.07
N THR A 155 1.85 -21.58 -21.94
CA THR A 155 1.06 -21.96 -23.11
C THR A 155 1.90 -21.81 -24.38
N VAL A 156 2.09 -22.90 -25.11
CA VAL A 156 2.78 -22.88 -26.41
C VAL A 156 1.76 -23.05 -27.52
N LYS A 157 1.81 -22.17 -28.52
CA LYS A 157 0.92 -22.17 -29.69
C LYS A 157 1.72 -22.28 -30.99
N ASN A 158 1.42 -23.27 -31.80
CA ASN A 158 1.99 -23.41 -33.14
C ASN A 158 1.19 -22.54 -34.13
N LYS A 159 1.80 -21.47 -34.66
CA LYS A 159 1.22 -20.65 -35.74
C LYS A 159 1.83 -20.97 -37.11
N GLY A 160 2.71 -21.98 -37.16
CA GLY A 160 3.28 -22.51 -38.40
C GLY A 160 2.26 -23.24 -39.28
N ARG A 161 2.69 -23.64 -40.46
CA ARG A 161 1.85 -24.37 -41.43
C ARG A 161 1.91 -25.89 -41.29
N GLU A 162 2.89 -26.39 -40.52
CA GLU A 162 3.16 -27.80 -40.32
C GLU A 162 3.12 -28.15 -38.82
N ALA A 163 2.94 -29.43 -38.55
CA ALA A 163 3.09 -29.98 -37.21
C ALA A 163 4.51 -29.77 -36.69
N ALA A 164 4.66 -29.42 -35.42
CA ALA A 164 5.96 -29.16 -34.82
C ALA A 164 6.14 -29.92 -33.49
N GLU A 165 7.34 -30.48 -33.30
CA GLU A 165 7.72 -31.02 -32.00
C GLU A 165 8.12 -29.88 -31.07
N MET A 166 7.51 -29.84 -29.89
CA MET A 166 7.74 -28.83 -28.86
C MET A 166 8.20 -29.49 -27.56
N THR A 167 9.12 -28.83 -26.87
CA THR A 167 9.47 -29.20 -25.50
C THR A 167 9.53 -27.94 -24.64
N VAL A 168 8.78 -27.92 -23.56
CA VAL A 168 8.97 -26.95 -22.49
C VAL A 168 10.08 -27.47 -21.58
N CYS A 169 11.21 -26.76 -21.60
CA CYS A 169 12.38 -27.11 -20.80
C CYS A 169 12.35 -26.33 -19.48
N LEU A 170 12.44 -27.09 -18.40
CA LEU A 170 12.45 -26.51 -17.06
C LEU A 170 13.78 -25.81 -16.78
N PRO A 171 13.79 -24.73 -15.95
CA PRO A 171 15.03 -24.08 -15.56
C PRO A 171 15.91 -25.05 -14.80
N ALA A 172 17.22 -25.01 -15.06
CA ALA A 172 18.18 -25.75 -14.24
C ALA A 172 18.04 -25.26 -12.78
N LEU A 173 17.73 -26.17 -11.88
CA LEU A 173 17.80 -25.87 -10.45
C LEU A 173 19.27 -25.61 -10.13
N TYR A 174 19.62 -24.37 -9.89
CA TYR A 174 20.92 -24.07 -9.33
C TYR A 174 20.96 -24.66 -7.92
N GLU A 175 21.75 -25.68 -7.68
CA GLU A 175 22.15 -26.15 -6.36
C GLU A 175 23.02 -25.10 -5.65
N LYS A 176 22.59 -23.86 -5.59
CA LYS A 176 23.14 -22.93 -4.61
C LYS A 176 22.52 -23.31 -3.27
N LYS A 177 23.26 -24.08 -2.51
CA LYS A 177 23.02 -24.27 -1.10
C LYS A 177 23.01 -22.90 -0.42
N TYR A 178 21.85 -22.31 -0.32
CA TYR A 178 21.62 -21.35 0.74
C TYR A 178 21.67 -22.15 2.04
N SER A 179 22.47 -21.71 2.98
CA SER A 179 22.75 -22.37 4.26
C SER A 179 21.54 -23.18 4.74
N ASP A 180 21.73 -24.51 4.75
CA ASP A 180 20.83 -25.47 5.34
C ASP A 180 19.46 -25.72 4.68
N THR A 181 19.47 -26.55 3.62
CA THR A 181 18.39 -27.50 3.30
C THR A 181 17.06 -26.99 2.75
N ARG A 182 16.91 -25.74 2.37
CA ARG A 182 15.62 -25.20 1.92
C ARG A 182 15.65 -24.89 0.43
N ASN A 183 15.39 -25.89 -0.38
CA ASN A 183 15.27 -25.75 -1.82
C ASN A 183 13.82 -25.42 -2.19
N VAL A 184 13.63 -24.69 -3.30
CA VAL A 184 12.33 -24.60 -3.94
C VAL A 184 12.03 -25.93 -4.61
N LEU A 185 10.91 -26.55 -4.29
CA LEU A 185 10.42 -27.70 -5.02
C LEU A 185 9.76 -27.20 -6.31
N MET A 186 10.20 -27.73 -7.44
CA MET A 186 9.59 -27.47 -8.74
C MET A 186 9.11 -28.78 -9.37
N ILE A 187 7.84 -28.77 -9.77
CA ILE A 187 7.21 -29.93 -10.41
C ILE A 187 6.30 -29.44 -11.55
N THR A 188 6.08 -30.33 -12.53
CA THR A 188 4.95 -30.13 -13.45
C THR A 188 3.67 -30.58 -12.77
N ALA A 189 2.62 -29.77 -12.84
CA ALA A 189 1.37 -30.08 -12.16
C ALA A 189 0.70 -31.35 -12.69
N GLU A 190 0.89 -31.66 -13.97
CA GLU A 190 0.30 -32.81 -14.64
C GLU A 190 0.95 -34.16 -14.22
N SER A 191 2.25 -34.16 -13.97
CA SER A 191 2.98 -35.40 -13.66
C SER A 191 3.39 -35.53 -12.19
N GLY A 192 3.39 -34.40 -11.45
CA GLY A 192 3.93 -34.38 -10.10
C GLY A 192 5.44 -34.59 -10.00
N THR A 193 6.15 -34.50 -11.14
CA THR A 193 7.58 -34.74 -11.23
C THR A 193 8.32 -33.57 -11.88
N TYR A 194 9.60 -33.47 -11.65
CA TYR A 194 10.48 -32.50 -12.30
C TYR A 194 11.05 -33.09 -13.58
N GLN A 195 10.46 -32.74 -14.72
CA GLN A 195 10.94 -33.20 -16.03
C GLN A 195 10.47 -32.25 -17.14
N ASP A 196 11.28 -32.14 -18.20
CA ASP A 196 10.88 -31.44 -19.42
C ASP A 196 9.63 -32.09 -20.03
N VAL A 197 8.74 -31.26 -20.60
CA VAL A 197 7.47 -31.71 -21.17
C VAL A 197 7.51 -31.60 -22.67
N SER A 198 7.50 -32.74 -23.37
CA SER A 198 7.52 -32.82 -24.84
C SER A 198 6.16 -33.21 -25.39
N PHE A 199 5.78 -32.60 -26.53
CA PHE A 199 4.52 -32.84 -27.24
C PHE A 199 4.61 -32.37 -28.69
N THR A 200 3.69 -32.85 -29.51
CA THR A 200 3.54 -32.38 -30.90
C THR A 200 2.31 -31.47 -31.02
N LEU A 201 2.44 -30.32 -31.69
CA LEU A 201 1.33 -29.42 -31.99
C LEU A 201 1.05 -29.36 -33.49
N GLN A 202 -0.20 -29.60 -33.86
CA GLN A 202 -0.70 -29.32 -35.21
C GLN A 202 -0.72 -27.82 -35.49
N PRO A 203 -0.84 -27.38 -36.77
CA PRO A 203 -1.04 -25.97 -37.09
C PRO A 203 -2.22 -25.36 -36.30
N MET A 204 -1.99 -24.18 -35.71
CA MET A 204 -2.95 -23.45 -34.86
C MET A 204 -3.31 -24.12 -33.54
N GLU A 205 -2.79 -25.28 -33.22
CA GLU A 205 -2.98 -25.94 -31.93
C GLU A 205 -2.14 -25.29 -30.84
N GLN A 206 -2.61 -25.39 -29.60
CA GLN A 206 -1.91 -24.94 -28.42
C GLN A 206 -1.93 -25.99 -27.30
N LYS A 207 -0.88 -25.99 -26.49
CA LYS A 207 -0.76 -26.85 -25.31
C LYS A 207 -0.34 -26.02 -24.12
N ARG A 208 -0.93 -26.32 -22.97
CA ARG A 208 -0.56 -25.75 -21.67
C ARG A 208 0.31 -26.74 -20.90
N VAL A 209 1.29 -26.19 -20.21
CA VAL A 209 2.14 -26.89 -19.24
C VAL A 209 2.15 -26.04 -17.98
N SER A 210 1.72 -26.60 -16.87
CA SER A 210 1.65 -25.90 -15.59
C SER A 210 2.81 -26.32 -14.70
N LEU A 211 3.62 -25.36 -14.32
CA LEU A 211 4.72 -25.54 -13.37
C LEU A 211 4.29 -25.04 -11.99
N LEU A 212 4.64 -25.79 -10.98
CA LEU A 212 4.44 -25.42 -9.59
C LEU A 212 5.80 -25.24 -8.91
N PHE A 213 6.01 -24.06 -8.34
CA PHE A 213 7.11 -23.81 -7.43
C PHE A 213 6.54 -23.80 -6.02
N GLY A 214 6.99 -24.71 -5.17
CA GLY A 214 6.44 -24.93 -3.84
C GLY A 214 7.50 -24.92 -2.74
N ASP A 215 7.06 -24.66 -1.53
CA ASP A 215 7.87 -24.81 -0.33
C ASP A 215 7.94 -26.29 0.04
N PRO A 216 9.12 -26.94 -0.02
CA PRO A 216 9.26 -28.35 0.34
C PRO A 216 8.92 -28.65 1.79
N ASN A 217 8.91 -27.66 2.68
CA ASN A 217 8.50 -27.82 4.07
C ASN A 217 6.96 -27.74 4.25
N ARG A 218 6.24 -27.42 3.19
CA ARG A 218 4.76 -27.27 3.16
C ARG A 218 4.14 -28.18 2.11
N TYR A 219 4.53 -29.45 2.12
CA TYR A 219 4.08 -30.42 1.13
C TYR A 219 2.55 -30.56 1.07
N GLN A 220 1.85 -30.35 2.18
CA GLN A 220 0.39 -30.33 2.23
C GLN A 220 -0.22 -29.24 1.34
N ASP A 221 0.40 -28.07 1.25
CA ASP A 221 -0.06 -26.99 0.36
C ASP A 221 0.10 -27.40 -1.11
N ILE A 222 1.16 -28.16 -1.43
CA ILE A 222 1.41 -28.71 -2.76
C ILE A 222 0.37 -29.79 -3.10
N GLU A 223 0.09 -30.74 -2.21
CA GLU A 223 -0.95 -31.75 -2.38
C GLU A 223 -2.34 -31.09 -2.57
N MET A 224 -2.63 -30.07 -1.77
CA MET A 224 -3.87 -29.33 -1.92
C MET A 224 -3.96 -28.65 -3.29
N PHE A 225 -2.88 -28.03 -3.77
CA PHE A 225 -2.84 -27.47 -5.11
C PHE A 225 -3.12 -28.52 -6.18
N LEU A 226 -2.42 -29.66 -6.13
CA LEU A 226 -2.55 -30.76 -7.11
C LEU A 226 -3.93 -31.42 -7.08
N SER A 227 -4.71 -31.25 -6.02
CA SER A 227 -6.08 -31.81 -5.90
C SER A 227 -7.10 -31.11 -6.80
N LYS A 228 -6.76 -29.96 -7.41
CA LYS A 228 -7.61 -29.17 -8.28
C LYS A 228 -6.85 -28.76 -9.55
N ASP A 229 -7.59 -28.44 -10.59
CA ASP A 229 -6.98 -27.90 -11.81
C ASP A 229 -6.49 -26.45 -11.65
N THR A 230 -5.66 -25.99 -12.57
CA THR A 230 -5.08 -24.66 -12.54
C THR A 230 -6.15 -23.55 -12.77
N ASP A 231 -7.20 -23.87 -13.54
CA ASP A 231 -8.32 -22.96 -13.79
C ASP A 231 -9.08 -22.65 -12.50
N PHE A 232 -9.25 -23.65 -11.63
CA PHE A 232 -9.84 -23.46 -10.32
C PHE A 232 -9.03 -22.46 -9.47
N TRP A 233 -7.71 -22.61 -9.40
CA TRP A 233 -6.88 -21.73 -8.57
C TRP A 233 -6.84 -20.30 -9.08
N MET A 234 -6.77 -20.11 -10.39
CA MET A 234 -6.84 -18.77 -10.99
C MET A 234 -8.18 -18.08 -10.69
N GLU A 235 -9.29 -18.81 -10.89
CA GLU A 235 -10.62 -18.26 -10.61
C GLU A 235 -10.81 -17.94 -9.12
N GLN A 236 -10.37 -18.81 -8.21
CA GLN A 236 -10.44 -18.57 -6.76
C GLN A 236 -9.63 -17.33 -6.35
N THR A 237 -8.42 -17.19 -6.89
CA THR A 237 -7.55 -16.03 -6.61
C THR A 237 -8.20 -14.74 -7.12
N LEU A 238 -8.75 -14.75 -8.32
CA LEU A 238 -9.47 -13.60 -8.88
C LEU A 238 -10.68 -13.23 -8.03
N GLN A 239 -11.50 -14.20 -7.66
CA GLN A 239 -12.68 -14.00 -6.82
C GLN A 239 -12.31 -13.43 -5.45
N TYR A 240 -11.22 -13.89 -4.85
CA TYR A 240 -10.74 -13.36 -3.59
C TYR A 240 -10.49 -11.86 -3.69
N PHE A 241 -9.64 -11.40 -4.61
CA PHE A 241 -9.33 -9.98 -4.74
C PHE A 241 -10.56 -9.14 -5.16
N GLN A 242 -11.38 -9.64 -6.08
CA GLN A 242 -12.62 -8.96 -6.47
C GLN A 242 -13.62 -8.84 -5.32
N SER A 243 -13.63 -9.81 -4.39
CA SER A 243 -14.50 -9.75 -3.21
C SER A 243 -14.09 -8.67 -2.21
N LEU A 244 -12.83 -8.23 -2.24
CA LEU A 244 -12.27 -7.25 -1.32
C LEU A 244 -12.36 -5.82 -1.87
N THR A 245 -12.04 -5.64 -3.15
CA THR A 245 -11.96 -4.30 -3.77
C THR A 245 -13.18 -3.95 -4.62
N GLY A 246 -14.00 -4.94 -4.98
CA GLY A 246 -15.08 -4.73 -5.95
C GLY A 246 -14.56 -4.31 -7.32
N GLU A 247 -15.44 -3.71 -8.13
CA GLU A 247 -15.14 -3.20 -9.47
C GLU A 247 -15.49 -1.70 -9.53
N LEU A 248 -14.46 -0.85 -9.50
CA LEU A 248 -14.60 0.60 -9.63
C LEU A 248 -14.38 1.01 -11.10
N LYS A 249 -15.35 1.73 -11.65
CA LYS A 249 -15.27 2.39 -12.96
C LYS A 249 -15.49 3.88 -12.77
N MET A 250 -14.55 4.67 -13.25
CA MET A 250 -14.65 6.11 -13.26
C MET A 250 -14.91 6.60 -14.70
N GLU A 251 -15.77 7.59 -14.85
CA GLU A 251 -16.19 8.06 -16.17
C GLU A 251 -15.06 8.81 -16.89
N GLU A 252 -14.31 9.62 -16.15
CA GLU A 252 -13.25 10.46 -16.72
C GLU A 252 -11.85 9.86 -16.64
N ASP A 253 -11.65 8.86 -15.77
CA ASP A 253 -10.33 8.24 -15.54
C ASP A 253 -10.43 6.73 -15.30
N ALA A 254 -10.42 5.96 -16.39
CA ALA A 254 -10.50 4.50 -16.30
C ALA A 254 -9.29 3.86 -15.59
N MET A 255 -8.14 4.52 -15.59
CA MET A 255 -6.92 4.03 -14.92
C MET A 255 -7.03 4.09 -13.40
N ALA A 256 -7.69 5.12 -12.86
CA ALA A 256 -7.79 5.31 -11.40
C ALA A 256 -8.43 4.13 -10.68
N GLY A 257 -9.51 3.54 -11.25
CA GLY A 257 -10.15 2.36 -10.67
C GLY A 257 -9.24 1.12 -10.68
N MET A 258 -8.47 0.93 -11.75
CA MET A 258 -7.50 -0.16 -11.85
C MET A 258 -6.32 0.08 -10.90
N LEU A 259 -5.89 1.33 -10.75
CA LEU A 259 -4.82 1.72 -9.85
C LEU A 259 -5.19 1.48 -8.38
N LEU A 260 -6.46 1.69 -8.01
CA LEU A 260 -6.95 1.37 -6.67
C LEU A 260 -6.82 -0.13 -6.35
N GLN A 261 -7.18 -1.00 -7.31
CA GLN A 261 -7.01 -2.44 -7.16
C GLN A 261 -5.53 -2.84 -7.03
N ARG A 262 -4.65 -2.22 -7.85
CA ARG A 262 -3.21 -2.45 -7.78
C ARG A 262 -2.62 -2.02 -6.44
N ALA A 263 -3.04 -0.88 -5.93
CA ALA A 263 -2.64 -0.39 -4.61
C ALA A 263 -3.00 -1.38 -3.50
N TYR A 264 -4.22 -1.94 -3.54
CA TYR A 264 -4.60 -3.00 -2.60
C TYR A 264 -3.70 -4.23 -2.71
N GLN A 265 -3.48 -4.71 -3.94
CA GLN A 265 -2.66 -5.90 -4.19
C GLN A 265 -1.21 -5.70 -3.72
N GLN A 266 -0.66 -4.52 -3.92
CA GLN A 266 0.70 -4.21 -3.49
C GLN A 266 0.80 -4.10 -1.96
N ALA A 267 -0.12 -3.39 -1.29
CA ALA A 267 -0.16 -3.33 0.17
C ALA A 267 -0.33 -4.72 0.79
N PHE A 268 -1.23 -5.53 0.23
CA PHE A 268 -1.44 -6.92 0.63
C PHE A 268 -0.18 -7.77 0.40
N GLY A 269 0.45 -7.64 -0.76
CA GLY A 269 1.62 -8.41 -1.15
C GLY A 269 2.89 -8.07 -0.37
N ALA A 270 2.95 -6.90 0.26
CA ALA A 270 4.07 -6.52 1.12
C ALA A 270 4.13 -7.33 2.42
N PHE A 271 3.01 -7.91 2.86
CA PHE A 271 2.97 -8.72 4.08
C PHE A 271 3.61 -10.08 3.89
N ALA A 272 4.34 -10.50 4.92
CA ALA A 272 4.87 -11.85 5.05
C ALA A 272 4.06 -12.64 6.08
N MET A 273 3.67 -13.86 5.73
CA MET A 273 2.93 -14.78 6.58
C MET A 273 3.64 -16.12 6.62
N SER A 274 3.79 -16.68 7.82
CA SER A 274 4.38 -18.02 7.98
C SER A 274 3.46 -19.11 7.43
N GLY A 275 4.02 -20.29 7.22
CA GLY A 275 3.23 -21.46 6.87
C GLY A 275 2.06 -21.73 7.82
N GLU A 276 2.21 -21.36 9.09
CA GLU A 276 1.18 -21.50 10.16
C GLU A 276 0.17 -20.33 10.18
N ASN A 277 0.17 -19.48 9.15
CA ASN A 277 -0.71 -18.31 9.02
C ASN A 277 -0.47 -17.22 10.07
N GLU A 278 0.70 -17.14 10.68
CA GLU A 278 1.09 -16.03 11.53
C GLU A 278 1.68 -14.88 10.70
N ILE A 279 1.28 -13.65 10.99
CA ILE A 279 1.89 -12.47 10.38
C ILE A 279 3.31 -12.32 10.93
N LEU A 280 4.28 -12.26 10.02
CA LEU A 280 5.67 -11.95 10.33
C LEU A 280 5.93 -10.44 10.28
N GLY A 281 5.15 -9.72 9.48
CA GLY A 281 5.21 -8.28 9.33
C GLY A 281 4.99 -7.86 7.87
N SER A 282 5.17 -6.59 7.60
CA SER A 282 5.25 -6.05 6.25
C SER A 282 6.72 -5.90 5.86
N ASN A 283 7.13 -6.47 4.74
CA ASN A 283 8.48 -6.30 4.23
C ASN A 283 8.73 -4.84 3.84
N TRP A 284 9.94 -4.39 4.04
CA TRP A 284 10.37 -3.05 3.67
C TRP A 284 10.28 -2.82 2.15
N GLY A 285 10.59 -3.83 1.35
CA GLY A 285 10.41 -3.77 -0.10
C GLY A 285 9.96 -5.13 -0.65
N THR A 286 9.08 -5.09 -1.65
CA THR A 286 8.66 -6.30 -2.36
C THR A 286 9.59 -6.62 -3.52
N TYR A 287 10.33 -5.63 -4.03
CA TYR A 287 11.37 -5.80 -5.01
C TYR A 287 12.50 -4.77 -4.82
N PRO A 288 13.73 -5.21 -4.54
CA PRO A 288 14.07 -6.57 -4.09
C PRO A 288 13.43 -6.87 -2.74
N VAL A 289 13.13 -8.14 -2.49
CA VAL A 289 12.55 -8.56 -1.21
C VAL A 289 13.51 -8.24 -0.07
N THR A 290 13.04 -7.49 0.88
CA THR A 290 13.83 -7.07 2.05
C THR A 290 13.13 -7.52 3.32
N PRO A 291 13.67 -8.49 4.06
CA PRO A 291 13.01 -9.09 5.21
C PRO A 291 13.02 -8.20 6.47
N HIS A 292 13.26 -6.93 6.30
CA HIS A 292 13.16 -5.95 7.37
C HIS A 292 11.73 -5.46 7.51
N VAL A 293 11.27 -5.36 8.74
CA VAL A 293 9.93 -4.87 9.08
C VAL A 293 10.07 -3.61 9.92
N TRP A 294 9.58 -2.50 9.37
CA TRP A 294 9.46 -1.24 10.07
C TRP A 294 8.03 -1.05 10.57
N ASN A 295 7.87 -0.63 11.80
CA ASN A 295 6.54 -0.51 12.40
C ASN A 295 5.64 0.47 11.64
N LYS A 296 6.19 1.59 11.19
CA LYS A 296 5.41 2.61 10.49
C LYS A 296 4.96 2.12 9.12
N ASP A 297 5.87 1.52 8.36
CA ASP A 297 5.56 0.89 7.07
C ASP A 297 4.47 -0.15 7.22
N MET A 298 4.58 -1.00 8.24
CA MET A 298 3.56 -1.99 8.51
C MET A 298 2.21 -1.37 8.86
N TYR A 299 2.20 -0.28 9.64
CA TYR A 299 0.97 0.44 9.95
C TYR A 299 0.29 0.95 8.68
N TYR A 300 1.01 1.67 7.84
CA TYR A 300 0.47 2.22 6.60
C TYR A 300 0.03 1.13 5.61
N SER A 301 0.83 0.06 5.46
CA SER A 301 0.47 -1.08 4.61
C SER A 301 -0.76 -1.83 5.11
N SER A 302 -1.08 -1.76 6.41
CA SER A 302 -2.26 -2.41 7.00
C SER A 302 -3.55 -1.60 6.87
N LEU A 303 -3.48 -0.32 6.51
CA LEU A 303 -4.67 0.55 6.41
C LEU A 303 -5.76 0.00 5.47
N PRO A 304 -5.46 -0.53 4.28
CA PRO A 304 -6.49 -1.13 3.42
C PRO A 304 -7.30 -2.23 4.10
N PHE A 305 -6.69 -3.00 5.00
CA PHE A 305 -7.36 -4.11 5.68
C PHE A 305 -8.42 -3.62 6.68
N THR A 306 -8.31 -2.39 7.17
CA THR A 306 -9.35 -1.78 8.01
C THR A 306 -10.67 -1.62 7.28
N LEU A 307 -10.65 -1.56 5.94
CA LEU A 307 -11.85 -1.45 5.11
C LEU A 307 -12.30 -2.79 4.50
N THR A 308 -11.39 -3.75 4.37
CA THR A 308 -11.63 -4.89 3.48
C THR A 308 -11.55 -6.25 4.14
N GLU A 309 -10.61 -6.48 5.05
CA GLU A 309 -10.28 -7.81 5.54
C GLU A 309 -10.12 -7.86 7.09
N PRO A 310 -11.20 -8.14 7.84
CA PRO A 310 -11.18 -8.08 9.30
C PRO A 310 -10.17 -9.03 9.93
N GLU A 311 -10.03 -10.24 9.42
CA GLU A 311 -9.14 -11.24 10.03
C GLU A 311 -7.66 -10.85 9.86
N LEU A 312 -7.28 -10.28 8.72
CA LEU A 312 -5.93 -9.79 8.51
C LEU A 312 -5.66 -8.54 9.36
N CYS A 313 -6.64 -7.65 9.48
CA CYS A 313 -6.55 -6.48 10.35
C CYS A 313 -6.37 -6.88 11.83
N LYS A 314 -7.14 -7.84 12.33
CA LYS A 314 -6.97 -8.41 13.70
C LYS A 314 -5.55 -8.96 13.91
N LYS A 315 -5.04 -9.72 12.95
CA LYS A 315 -3.67 -10.25 13.01
C LYS A 315 -2.63 -9.14 13.09
N CYS A 316 -2.80 -8.06 12.32
CA CYS A 316 -1.91 -6.89 12.38
C CYS A 316 -1.98 -6.20 13.75
N ILE A 317 -3.17 -6.01 14.32
CA ILE A 317 -3.34 -5.44 15.67
C ILE A 317 -2.62 -6.30 16.72
N LEU A 318 -2.80 -7.62 16.66
CA LEU A 318 -2.14 -8.55 17.59
C LEU A 318 -0.62 -8.57 17.38
N TRP A 319 -0.15 -8.43 16.14
CA TRP A 319 1.27 -8.28 15.85
C TRP A 319 1.84 -7.03 16.52
N PHE A 320 1.20 -5.86 16.37
CA PHE A 320 1.64 -4.64 17.07
C PHE A 320 1.58 -4.78 18.57
N ALA A 321 0.59 -5.48 19.12
CA ALA A 321 0.52 -5.76 20.55
C ALA A 321 1.69 -6.63 21.04
N LYS A 322 2.23 -7.51 20.20
CA LYS A 322 3.34 -8.41 20.53
C LYS A 322 4.71 -7.79 20.25
N TYR A 323 4.86 -7.18 19.07
CA TYR A 323 6.13 -6.73 18.53
C TYR A 323 6.27 -5.21 18.44
N GLY A 324 5.23 -4.44 18.70
CA GLY A 324 5.27 -2.98 18.73
C GLY A 324 6.28 -2.48 19.77
N ILE A 325 6.68 -1.22 19.65
CA ILE A 325 7.70 -0.61 20.51
C ILE A 325 7.32 -0.77 21.98
N LYS A 326 8.28 -1.23 22.77
CA LYS A 326 8.12 -1.42 24.20
C LYS A 326 8.33 -0.11 24.92
N TYR A 327 7.59 0.11 25.99
CA TYR A 327 7.68 1.33 26.81
C TYR A 327 8.84 1.35 27.80
N LYS A 328 9.70 0.32 27.83
CA LYS A 328 10.91 0.29 28.66
C LYS A 328 12.12 -0.04 27.81
N GLY A 329 13.17 0.74 28.05
CA GLY A 329 14.53 0.67 27.59
C GLY A 329 14.82 -0.33 26.48
N THR A 330 15.03 0.18 25.33
CA THR A 330 15.56 -0.54 24.19
C THR A 330 16.98 -0.05 23.91
N LYS A 331 17.65 -0.64 22.95
CA LYS A 331 19.00 -0.25 22.52
C LYS A 331 19.20 1.26 22.31
N PHE A 332 18.12 1.99 22.00
CA PHE A 332 18.16 3.43 21.75
C PHE A 332 17.56 4.26 22.88
N GLU A 333 17.41 3.72 24.07
CA GLU A 333 16.86 4.42 25.25
C GLU A 333 15.60 5.23 24.92
N GLY A 334 14.46 4.89 25.37
CA GLY A 334 13.32 5.78 25.16
C GLY A 334 11.95 5.13 25.10
N GLY A 335 11.88 3.81 24.95
CA GLY A 335 10.61 3.12 25.02
C GLY A 335 9.55 3.75 24.09
N VAL A 336 8.41 4.17 24.65
CA VAL A 336 7.30 4.76 23.91
C VAL A 336 7.72 6.03 23.15
N PHE A 337 8.59 6.85 23.73
CA PHE A 337 9.01 8.14 23.18
C PHE A 337 10.17 8.03 22.18
N HIS A 338 10.76 6.87 22.04
CA HIS A 338 11.74 6.66 20.97
C HIS A 338 11.10 6.97 19.59
N SER A 339 9.94 6.39 19.33
CA SER A 339 9.07 6.79 18.22
C SER A 339 7.60 6.66 18.65
N LEU A 340 7.04 7.78 19.04
CA LEU A 340 5.70 7.83 19.62
C LEU A 340 4.64 7.41 18.59
N SER A 341 4.75 7.85 17.35
CA SER A 341 3.84 7.44 16.27
C SER A 341 3.82 5.93 16.05
N ASN A 342 4.99 5.28 16.08
CA ASN A 342 5.10 3.82 15.99
C ASN A 342 4.47 3.12 17.21
N SER A 343 4.69 3.66 18.40
CA SER A 343 4.15 3.10 19.66
C SER A 343 2.63 3.16 19.72
N LEU A 344 2.03 4.15 19.06
CA LEU A 344 0.59 4.37 19.01
C LEU A 344 -0.11 3.56 17.91
N SER A 345 0.62 2.93 16.99
CA SER A 345 0.06 2.20 15.85
C SER A 345 -0.97 1.13 16.27
N VAL A 346 -0.73 0.42 17.37
CA VAL A 346 -1.68 -0.58 17.88
C VAL A 346 -3.04 0.05 18.27
N ILE A 347 -3.03 1.26 18.82
CA ILE A 347 -4.25 1.95 19.26
C ILE A 347 -4.99 2.53 18.05
N MET A 348 -4.26 3.18 17.15
CA MET A 348 -4.83 3.78 15.95
C MET A 348 -5.46 2.71 15.04
N LEU A 349 -4.77 1.59 14.82
CA LEU A 349 -5.30 0.49 14.02
C LEU A 349 -6.50 -0.18 14.68
N SER A 350 -6.47 -0.36 16.02
CA SER A 350 -7.61 -0.86 16.80
C SER A 350 -8.83 0.05 16.68
N GLY A 351 -8.60 1.37 16.73
CA GLY A 351 -9.67 2.36 16.55
C GLY A 351 -10.30 2.30 15.16
N ALA A 352 -9.48 2.22 14.11
CA ALA A 352 -9.96 2.07 12.73
C ALA A 352 -10.72 0.75 12.54
N TYR A 353 -10.19 -0.36 13.06
CA TYR A 353 -10.87 -1.66 13.04
C TYR A 353 -12.27 -1.58 13.68
N TYR A 354 -12.35 -1.03 14.89
CA TYR A 354 -13.64 -0.90 15.57
C TYR A 354 -14.61 0.01 14.80
N GLU A 355 -14.12 1.07 14.22
CA GLU A 355 -14.90 2.02 13.43
C GLU A 355 -15.54 1.36 12.21
N TYR A 356 -14.78 0.55 11.46
CA TYR A 356 -15.25 -0.03 10.20
C TYR A 356 -15.91 -1.40 10.37
N PHE A 357 -15.57 -2.17 11.40
CA PHE A 357 -16.16 -3.50 11.62
C PHE A 357 -17.15 -3.57 12.79
N GLY A 358 -17.02 -2.72 13.80
CA GLY A 358 -17.92 -2.65 14.95
C GLY A 358 -17.86 -3.86 15.89
N GLU A 359 -16.86 -4.73 15.76
CA GLU A 359 -16.78 -6.02 16.43
C GLU A 359 -16.24 -5.87 17.86
N LYS A 360 -17.14 -5.86 18.85
CA LYS A 360 -16.81 -5.72 20.28
C LYS A 360 -16.13 -6.96 20.84
N GLU A 361 -16.56 -8.10 20.37
CA GLU A 361 -16.13 -9.43 20.82
C GLU A 361 -14.61 -9.62 20.70
N PHE A 362 -14.01 -9.08 19.63
CA PHE A 362 -12.56 -9.12 19.45
C PHE A 362 -11.81 -8.51 20.64
N PHE A 363 -12.20 -7.32 21.09
CA PHE A 363 -11.56 -6.66 22.22
C PHE A 363 -11.85 -7.36 23.55
N GLN A 364 -13.07 -7.85 23.73
CA GLN A 364 -13.48 -8.58 24.93
C GLN A 364 -12.72 -9.90 25.09
N GLN A 365 -12.44 -10.59 23.98
CA GLN A 365 -11.63 -11.81 23.95
C GLN A 365 -10.13 -11.55 24.15
N HIS A 366 -9.67 -10.31 23.95
CA HIS A 366 -8.28 -9.90 24.09
C HIS A 366 -8.06 -8.83 25.18
N PRO A 367 -8.40 -9.09 26.45
CA PRO A 367 -8.31 -8.07 27.51
C PRO A 367 -6.87 -7.57 27.76
N LYS A 368 -5.86 -8.39 27.44
CA LYS A 368 -4.45 -7.99 27.53
C LYS A 368 -4.10 -6.90 26.49
N LEU A 369 -4.74 -6.92 25.31
CA LEU A 369 -4.60 -5.88 24.29
C LEU A 369 -5.12 -4.54 24.83
N TYR A 370 -6.34 -4.52 25.37
CA TYR A 370 -6.92 -3.31 25.94
C TYR A 370 -6.08 -2.76 27.10
N LYS A 371 -5.61 -3.63 28.02
CA LYS A 371 -4.71 -3.24 29.11
C LYS A 371 -3.41 -2.61 28.58
N LYS A 372 -2.82 -3.16 27.50
CA LYS A 372 -1.62 -2.62 26.87
C LYS A 372 -1.85 -1.23 26.27
N MET A 373 -2.95 -1.05 25.54
CA MET A 373 -3.32 0.25 24.98
C MET A 373 -3.50 1.32 26.07
N LYS A 374 -4.16 0.98 27.17
CA LYS A 374 -4.29 1.87 28.36
C LYS A 374 -2.92 2.23 28.94
N ALA A 375 -2.02 1.25 29.08
CA ALA A 375 -0.67 1.48 29.62
C ALA A 375 0.17 2.41 28.72
N ILE A 376 0.07 2.27 27.40
CA ILE A 376 0.76 3.17 26.47
C ILE A 376 0.25 4.62 26.65
N LEU A 377 -1.07 4.83 26.63
CA LEU A 377 -1.61 6.19 26.80
C LEU A 377 -1.37 6.76 28.20
N GLN A 378 -1.35 5.93 29.23
CA GLN A 378 -0.99 6.38 30.57
C GLN A 378 0.44 6.90 30.61
N THR A 379 1.39 6.18 29.97
CA THR A 379 2.78 6.64 29.84
C THR A 379 2.88 7.96 29.09
N VAL A 380 2.08 8.14 28.03
CA VAL A 380 2.01 9.40 27.28
C VAL A 380 1.52 10.53 28.17
N LEU A 381 0.42 10.33 28.90
CA LEU A 381 -0.16 11.34 29.80
C LEU A 381 0.82 11.76 30.92
N GLU A 382 1.52 10.80 31.50
CA GLU A 382 2.47 11.03 32.60
C GLU A 382 3.76 11.75 32.15
N SER A 383 4.05 11.79 30.84
CA SER A 383 5.25 12.45 30.32
C SER A 383 5.15 13.97 30.24
N ARG A 384 3.94 14.51 30.33
CA ARG A 384 3.72 15.95 30.18
C ARG A 384 4.10 16.70 31.46
N GLU A 385 4.87 17.75 31.29
CA GLU A 385 5.23 18.65 32.37
C GLU A 385 4.12 19.72 32.59
N GLU A 386 3.96 20.20 33.80
CA GLU A 386 2.84 21.07 34.21
C GLU A 386 2.75 22.40 33.41
N ASN A 387 3.90 22.97 33.06
CA ASN A 387 4.00 24.26 32.37
C ASN A 387 4.19 24.14 30.84
N GLU A 388 4.19 22.92 30.30
CA GLU A 388 4.37 22.68 28.88
C GLU A 388 3.01 22.61 28.15
N PRO A 389 2.96 22.90 26.84
CA PRO A 389 1.77 22.69 26.03
C PRO A 389 1.26 21.25 26.10
N TYR A 390 -0.01 21.03 25.78
CA TYR A 390 -0.58 19.69 25.60
C TYR A 390 -0.10 19.04 24.29
N LEU A 391 1.22 19.06 24.10
CA LEU A 391 1.94 18.43 23.01
C LEU A 391 2.91 17.40 23.59
N TYR A 392 3.25 16.41 22.80
CA TYR A 392 4.03 15.26 23.22
C TYR A 392 5.27 15.12 22.35
N ARG A 393 6.40 14.87 22.98
CA ARG A 393 7.70 14.74 22.33
C ARG A 393 7.86 13.37 21.68
N THR A 394 8.69 13.31 20.67
CA THR A 394 9.19 12.06 20.08
C THR A 394 10.63 12.27 19.63
N THR A 395 11.45 11.24 19.70
CA THR A 395 12.83 11.33 19.19
C THR A 395 12.87 11.03 17.70
N TRP A 396 12.15 9.99 17.29
CA TRP A 396 12.05 9.58 15.90
C TRP A 396 10.60 9.68 15.43
N ILE A 397 10.39 10.02 14.16
CA ILE A 397 9.06 9.91 13.53
C ILE A 397 8.80 8.50 13.03
N SER A 398 9.75 7.92 12.31
CA SER A 398 9.78 6.51 11.94
C SER A 398 11.23 6.03 11.91
N ASP A 399 11.94 6.23 10.82
CA ASP A 399 13.38 5.99 10.69
C ASP A 399 14.20 7.29 10.61
N ALA A 400 13.54 8.43 10.61
CA ALA A 400 14.13 9.77 10.67
C ALA A 400 13.92 10.43 12.04
N TYR A 401 14.83 11.31 12.42
CA TYR A 401 14.68 12.14 13.62
C TYR A 401 13.52 13.12 13.47
N ALA A 402 12.75 13.29 14.54
CA ALA A 402 11.75 14.34 14.59
C ALA A 402 12.42 15.73 14.49
N LEU A 403 11.87 16.57 13.63
CA LEU A 403 12.32 17.94 13.51
C LEU A 403 11.60 18.80 14.57
N GLY A 404 12.38 19.37 15.50
CA GLY A 404 11.88 20.16 16.62
C GLY A 404 11.47 19.31 17.83
N LYS A 405 11.22 20.00 18.94
CA LYS A 405 10.78 19.41 20.22
C LYS A 405 9.44 18.68 20.07
N TYR A 406 8.54 19.26 19.30
CA TYR A 406 7.23 18.72 19.01
C TYR A 406 7.03 18.59 17.50
N HIS A 407 6.64 17.41 17.07
CA HIS A 407 6.35 17.07 15.69
C HIS A 407 4.84 17.00 15.46
N THR A 408 4.33 17.68 14.45
CA THR A 408 2.88 17.81 14.20
C THR A 408 2.23 16.46 13.93
N GLY A 409 2.78 15.69 12.99
CA GLY A 409 2.23 14.38 12.63
C GLY A 409 2.16 13.42 13.82
N THR A 410 3.20 13.42 14.68
CA THR A 410 3.19 12.61 15.92
C THR A 410 2.08 13.04 16.88
N ASN A 411 1.84 14.33 17.05
CA ASN A 411 0.78 14.84 17.92
C ASN A 411 -0.62 14.57 17.36
N LEU A 412 -0.77 14.48 16.05
CA LEU A 412 -1.99 13.95 15.41
C LEU A 412 -2.22 12.48 15.74
N CYS A 413 -1.17 11.65 15.76
CA CYS A 413 -1.26 10.25 16.21
C CYS A 413 -1.72 10.16 17.67
N VAL A 414 -1.23 11.05 18.54
CA VAL A 414 -1.68 11.12 19.95
C VAL A 414 -3.17 11.49 20.02
N TYR A 415 -3.57 12.56 19.34
CA TYR A 415 -4.99 12.95 19.23
C TYR A 415 -5.86 11.79 18.77
N ARG A 416 -5.49 11.15 17.66
CA ARG A 416 -6.22 10.00 17.11
C ARG A 416 -6.30 8.83 18.11
N SER A 417 -5.22 8.57 18.82
CA SER A 417 -5.15 7.49 19.81
C SER A 417 -6.04 7.74 21.01
N PHE A 418 -6.09 8.97 21.51
CA PHE A 418 -7.03 9.34 22.58
C PHE A 418 -8.48 9.12 22.13
N MET A 419 -8.84 9.61 20.94
CA MET A 419 -10.19 9.46 20.41
C MET A 419 -10.57 8.00 20.15
N ALA A 420 -9.65 7.21 19.59
CA ALA A 420 -9.83 5.79 19.31
C ALA A 420 -10.06 4.98 20.60
N LEU A 421 -9.18 5.16 21.58
CA LEU A 421 -9.30 4.41 22.84
C LEU A 421 -10.49 4.89 23.68
N ALA A 422 -10.84 6.18 23.63
CA ALA A 422 -12.06 6.68 24.29
C ALA A 422 -13.30 6.00 23.76
N ARG A 423 -13.40 5.82 22.45
CA ARG A 423 -14.53 5.12 21.82
C ARG A 423 -14.59 3.65 22.23
N ILE A 424 -13.48 2.94 22.18
CA ILE A 424 -13.40 1.54 22.60
C ILE A 424 -13.73 1.40 24.11
N ALA A 425 -13.19 2.27 24.96
CA ALA A 425 -13.44 2.27 26.38
C ALA A 425 -14.93 2.42 26.71
N GLU A 426 -15.61 3.36 26.06
CA GLU A 426 -17.03 3.61 26.30
C GLU A 426 -17.94 2.53 25.69
N GLU A 427 -17.77 2.26 24.38
CA GLU A 427 -18.72 1.46 23.62
C GLU A 427 -18.51 -0.06 23.81
N VAL A 428 -17.28 -0.51 24.16
CA VAL A 428 -16.96 -1.93 24.36
C VAL A 428 -16.93 -2.30 25.83
N PHE A 429 -16.29 -1.46 26.67
CA PHE A 429 -16.04 -1.77 28.08
C PHE A 429 -16.91 -0.98 29.06
N GLY A 430 -17.70 0.00 28.60
CA GLY A 430 -18.57 0.82 29.45
C GLY A 430 -17.85 1.81 30.36
N GLU A 431 -16.56 2.05 30.15
CA GLU A 431 -15.72 2.92 30.98
C GLU A 431 -15.92 4.41 30.62
N LYS A 432 -17.10 4.96 30.87
CA LYS A 432 -17.50 6.32 30.44
C LYS A 432 -16.57 7.41 30.97
N SER A 433 -16.26 7.42 32.26
CA SER A 433 -15.40 8.46 32.87
C SER A 433 -14.00 8.45 32.29
N TYR A 434 -13.43 7.28 31.99
CA TYR A 434 -12.14 7.16 31.33
C TYR A 434 -12.21 7.68 29.87
N ALA A 435 -13.27 7.36 29.15
CA ALA A 435 -13.49 7.86 27.80
C ALA A 435 -13.64 9.39 27.76
N GLU A 436 -14.36 9.98 28.71
CA GLU A 436 -14.51 11.43 28.85
C GLU A 436 -13.15 12.10 29.13
N MET A 437 -12.35 11.54 30.01
CA MET A 437 -11.00 12.00 30.30
C MET A 437 -10.15 12.00 29.03
N LEU A 438 -10.14 10.91 28.26
CA LEU A 438 -9.35 10.82 27.01
C LEU A 438 -9.82 11.82 25.95
N ARG A 439 -11.13 12.05 25.82
CA ARG A 439 -11.67 13.09 24.91
C ARG A 439 -11.28 14.51 25.35
N SER A 440 -11.23 14.74 26.64
CA SER A 440 -10.74 16.01 27.19
C SER A 440 -9.28 16.23 26.84
N GLU A 441 -8.44 15.23 27.01
CA GLU A 441 -7.01 15.30 26.62
C GLU A 441 -6.83 15.48 25.12
N ALA A 442 -7.61 14.78 24.29
CA ALA A 442 -7.63 14.99 22.84
C ALA A 442 -8.01 16.44 22.47
N GLY A 443 -9.00 17.00 23.15
CA GLY A 443 -9.43 18.39 22.94
C GLY A 443 -8.34 19.41 23.28
N LYS A 444 -7.60 19.19 24.38
CA LYS A 444 -6.47 20.03 24.76
C LYS A 444 -5.32 19.91 23.75
N THR A 445 -4.98 18.67 23.36
CA THR A 445 -3.94 18.41 22.36
C THR A 445 -4.29 19.09 21.02
N ARG A 446 -5.55 18.98 20.56
CA ARG A 446 -5.99 19.66 19.34
C ARG A 446 -5.83 21.17 19.46
N LYS A 447 -6.28 21.76 20.57
CA LYS A 447 -6.17 23.21 20.78
C LYS A 447 -4.72 23.69 20.71
N ASP A 448 -3.79 22.92 21.27
CA ASP A 448 -2.40 23.31 21.27
C ASP A 448 -1.70 23.01 19.93
N ILE A 449 -2.15 22.01 19.15
CA ILE A 449 -1.74 21.84 17.75
C ILE A 449 -2.16 23.08 16.95
N GLU A 450 -3.42 23.52 17.05
CA GLU A 450 -3.91 24.68 16.29
C GLU A 450 -3.18 25.97 16.71
N ARG A 451 -2.83 26.10 17.98
CA ARG A 451 -2.14 27.27 18.51
C ARG A 451 -0.67 27.33 18.15
N TYR A 452 0.05 26.23 18.36
CA TYR A 452 1.52 26.22 18.29
C TYR A 452 2.07 25.65 16.98
N MET A 453 1.29 24.77 16.31
CA MET A 453 1.76 24.03 15.14
C MET A 453 1.22 24.60 13.83
N THR A 454 0.77 25.87 13.83
CA THR A 454 0.30 26.56 12.64
C THR A 454 1.03 27.88 12.41
N VAL A 455 1.11 28.30 11.16
CA VAL A 455 1.73 29.56 10.74
C VAL A 455 0.99 30.12 9.50
N LYS A 456 1.07 31.42 9.27
CA LYS A 456 0.61 32.02 8.03
C LYS A 456 1.65 31.84 6.95
N GLY A 457 1.30 31.10 5.90
CA GLY A 457 2.11 30.92 4.68
C GLY A 457 1.49 31.66 3.48
N LEU A 458 1.99 31.34 2.30
CA LEU A 458 1.55 31.96 1.05
C LEU A 458 0.06 31.69 0.74
N PHE A 459 -0.41 30.49 1.08
CA PHE A 459 -1.80 30.08 0.80
C PHE A 459 -2.77 30.39 1.95
N GLY A 460 -2.28 30.91 3.08
CA GLY A 460 -3.04 31.18 4.30
C GLY A 460 -2.49 30.43 5.50
N THR A 461 -3.33 30.16 6.51
CA THR A 461 -2.92 29.39 7.69
C THR A 461 -2.64 27.93 7.32
N GLN A 462 -1.47 27.42 7.69
CA GLN A 462 -1.02 26.06 7.41
C GLN A 462 -0.34 25.42 8.60
N TYR A 463 -0.27 24.08 8.62
CA TYR A 463 0.48 23.35 9.63
C TYR A 463 1.98 23.40 9.35
N LEU A 464 2.74 23.20 10.43
CA LEU A 464 4.18 23.09 10.46
C LEU A 464 4.58 21.62 10.56
N GLU A 465 5.79 21.27 10.15
CA GLU A 465 6.35 19.95 10.41
C GLU A 465 6.68 19.78 11.90
N GLY A 466 7.30 20.80 12.49
CA GLY A 466 7.64 20.80 13.89
C GLY A 466 7.98 22.18 14.42
N ILE A 467 7.98 22.31 15.74
CA ILE A 467 8.42 23.52 16.45
C ILE A 467 9.64 23.18 17.30
N SER A 468 10.58 24.12 17.30
CA SER A 468 11.81 23.97 18.04
C SER A 468 11.73 24.59 19.42
N GLY A 469 11.35 23.87 20.40
CA GLY A 469 11.77 24.14 21.76
C GLY A 469 13.08 23.41 22.05
N ILE A 470 13.95 23.30 21.10
CA ILE A 470 14.97 22.29 20.88
C ILE A 470 16.07 22.27 21.92
N ALA A 471 16.30 23.35 22.60
CA ALA A 471 17.66 23.63 23.09
C ALA A 471 18.06 22.98 24.41
N GLU A 472 17.20 22.34 25.15
CA GLU A 472 17.52 22.01 26.54
C GLU A 472 18.00 20.59 26.81
N GLU A 473 17.77 19.63 25.92
CA GLU A 473 18.28 18.26 26.06
C GLU A 473 19.42 17.97 25.10
N LYS A 474 20.64 18.26 25.57
CA LYS A 474 21.89 18.26 24.79
C LYS A 474 22.17 17.01 23.94
N LYS A 475 21.70 15.84 24.34
CA LYS A 475 21.92 14.58 23.57
C LYS A 475 21.00 14.41 22.39
N GLU A 476 19.78 14.88 22.47
CA GLU A 476 18.81 14.81 21.39
C GLU A 476 19.05 15.93 20.37
N CYS A 477 19.50 17.11 20.86
CA CYS A 477 19.89 18.24 20.02
C CYS A 477 21.05 17.93 19.08
N ASP A 478 22.12 17.33 19.60
CA ASP A 478 23.30 17.04 18.78
C ASP A 478 22.97 16.14 17.58
N SER A 479 22.05 15.20 17.75
CA SER A 479 21.61 14.31 16.68
C SER A 479 20.66 14.99 15.70
N ALA A 480 19.74 15.81 16.19
CA ALA A 480 18.82 16.58 15.35
C ALA A 480 19.56 17.67 14.56
N GLU A 481 20.49 18.40 15.20
CA GLU A 481 21.35 19.37 14.53
C GLU A 481 22.26 18.73 13.47
N LYS A 482 22.83 17.58 13.78
CA LYS A 482 23.63 16.81 12.84
C LYS A 482 22.81 16.41 11.63
N TYR A 483 21.60 15.89 11.85
CA TYR A 483 20.69 15.49 10.78
C TYR A 483 20.24 16.70 9.95
N GLN A 484 19.85 17.81 10.57
CA GLN A 484 19.53 19.05 9.90
C GLN A 484 20.71 19.56 9.06
N LYS A 485 21.93 19.51 9.62
CA LYS A 485 23.13 19.89 8.89
C LYS A 485 23.38 18.98 7.69
N GLU A 486 23.26 17.68 7.86
CA GLU A 486 23.37 16.71 6.77
C GLU A 486 22.35 16.97 5.67
N MET A 487 21.12 17.32 6.02
CA MET A 487 20.08 17.68 5.06
C MET A 487 20.37 19.01 4.34
N LEU A 488 20.87 20.03 5.04
CA LEU A 488 21.29 21.30 4.46
C LEU A 488 22.49 21.13 3.52
N ASP A 489 23.48 20.35 3.95
CA ASP A 489 24.68 20.05 3.11
C ASP A 489 24.31 19.32 1.83
N GLN A 490 23.14 18.69 1.78
CA GLN A 490 22.58 18.01 0.63
C GLN A 490 21.62 18.87 -0.20
N GLY A 491 21.49 20.14 0.15
CA GLY A 491 20.71 21.12 -0.60
C GLY A 491 19.22 21.18 -0.24
N LEU A 492 18.81 20.56 0.86
CA LEU A 492 17.49 20.79 1.42
C LEU A 492 17.48 22.14 2.15
N GLN A 493 16.52 22.97 1.80
CA GLN A 493 16.30 24.23 2.49
C GLN A 493 15.18 24.08 3.49
N PHE A 494 15.49 24.28 4.76
CA PHE A 494 14.47 24.43 5.79
C PHE A 494 13.98 25.88 5.82
N ILE A 495 12.67 26.07 5.71
CA ILE A 495 12.10 27.38 5.97
C ILE A 495 11.84 27.43 7.46
N THR A 496 12.68 28.21 8.18
CA THR A 496 12.40 28.58 9.54
C THR A 496 11.44 29.77 9.54
N ASP A 497 10.47 29.73 10.41
CA ASP A 497 9.50 30.81 10.61
C ASP A 497 9.30 31.03 12.11
N VAL A 498 8.60 32.07 12.49
CA VAL A 498 8.28 32.34 13.89
C VAL A 498 6.75 32.24 14.02
N ASN A 499 6.27 31.36 14.88
CA ASN A 499 4.85 31.24 15.14
C ASN A 499 4.34 32.45 15.96
N HIS A 500 3.05 32.52 16.20
CA HIS A 500 2.42 33.64 16.91
C HIS A 500 2.85 33.80 18.36
N ASP A 501 3.46 32.77 18.98
CA ASP A 501 4.04 32.84 20.33
C ASP A 501 5.54 33.16 20.32
N GLY A 502 6.14 33.42 19.14
CA GLY A 502 7.56 33.77 19.00
C GLY A 502 8.51 32.59 18.98
N GLU A 503 8.00 31.37 18.87
CA GLU A 503 8.85 30.17 18.78
C GLU A 503 9.31 29.92 17.35
N ILE A 504 10.55 29.47 17.19
CA ILE A 504 11.08 29.05 15.90
C ILE A 504 10.40 27.76 15.45
N CYS A 505 9.92 27.72 14.23
CA CYS A 505 9.20 26.60 13.66
C CYS A 505 9.74 26.20 12.28
N LEU A 506 9.44 24.98 11.88
CA LEU A 506 9.86 24.42 10.60
C LEU A 506 8.68 24.31 9.66
N ARG A 507 8.65 25.16 8.65
CA ARG A 507 7.63 25.17 7.59
C ARG A 507 8.06 24.31 6.44
N MET A 508 7.75 23.03 6.52
CA MET A 508 7.95 22.03 5.48
C MET A 508 6.87 20.97 5.57
N HIS A 509 6.87 20.04 4.64
CA HIS A 509 6.09 18.81 4.71
C HIS A 509 6.97 17.65 4.27
N ASP A 510 7.22 16.73 5.18
CA ASP A 510 7.84 15.45 4.87
C ASP A 510 6.76 14.44 4.49
N GLY A 511 6.59 14.20 3.20
CA GLY A 511 5.51 13.35 2.69
C GLY A 511 5.58 11.90 3.13
N GLU A 512 6.74 11.42 3.55
CA GLU A 512 6.93 10.05 4.01
C GLU A 512 6.50 9.86 5.45
N GLU A 513 7.10 10.66 6.29
CA GLU A 513 7.09 10.41 7.72
C GLU A 513 5.98 11.17 8.42
N SER A 514 5.40 12.16 7.72
CA SER A 514 4.42 13.03 8.31
C SER A 514 3.02 12.43 8.31
N ASP A 515 2.52 12.09 9.48
CA ASP A 515 1.11 11.70 9.66
C ASP A 515 0.11 12.82 9.34
N THR A 516 0.60 14.03 9.04
CA THR A 516 -0.25 15.14 8.55
C THR A 516 -0.97 14.79 7.25
N THR A 517 -0.41 13.87 6.45
CA THR A 517 -1.07 13.32 5.25
C THR A 517 -2.38 12.60 5.57
N LEU A 518 -2.53 12.08 6.78
CA LEU A 518 -3.69 11.30 7.22
C LEU A 518 -4.65 12.10 8.12
N MET A 519 -4.50 13.43 8.24
CA MET A 519 -5.32 14.26 9.13
C MET A 519 -6.82 14.02 8.94
N LYS A 520 -7.29 13.99 7.69
CA LYS A 520 -8.71 13.76 7.38
C LYS A 520 -9.12 12.32 7.68
N TYR A 521 -8.29 11.35 7.34
CA TYR A 521 -8.54 9.96 7.70
C TYR A 521 -8.60 9.75 9.22
N TYR A 522 -7.79 10.51 9.98
CA TYR A 522 -7.87 10.54 11.44
C TYR A 522 -9.06 11.32 11.98
N LYS A 523 -9.88 11.90 11.10
CA LYS A 523 -11.02 12.75 11.45
C LYS A 523 -10.62 13.94 12.32
N TYR A 524 -9.44 14.45 12.08
CA TYR A 524 -8.98 15.68 12.71
C TYR A 524 -9.74 16.88 12.13
N GLN A 525 -10.23 17.75 13.00
CA GLN A 525 -10.95 18.95 12.61
C GLN A 525 -10.14 20.19 13.01
N SER A 526 -9.68 20.92 12.02
CA SER A 526 -9.05 22.22 12.23
C SER A 526 -10.02 23.20 12.89
N GLU A 527 -9.51 24.14 13.64
CA GLU A 527 -10.34 25.24 14.19
C GLU A 527 -10.81 26.18 13.08
N GLU A 528 -9.89 26.55 12.18
CA GLU A 528 -10.23 27.31 10.97
C GLU A 528 -10.56 26.35 9.82
N GLN A 529 -11.67 26.58 9.14
CA GLN A 529 -12.22 25.68 8.12
C GLN A 529 -11.26 25.42 6.96
N ASP A 530 -10.46 26.40 6.57
CA ASP A 530 -9.60 26.33 5.37
C ASP A 530 -8.16 25.89 5.65
N THR A 531 -7.76 25.71 6.93
CA THR A 531 -6.36 25.37 7.26
C THR A 531 -5.85 24.11 6.57
N LEU A 532 -6.65 23.04 6.57
CA LEU A 532 -6.28 21.78 5.88
C LEU A 532 -6.17 21.97 4.36
N LYS A 533 -7.06 22.75 3.76
CA LYS A 533 -7.04 23.09 2.34
C LYS A 533 -5.77 23.88 1.98
N GLN A 534 -5.47 24.89 2.74
CA GLN A 534 -4.29 25.76 2.56
C GLN A 534 -3.00 24.97 2.75
N TYR A 535 -2.98 24.07 3.74
CA TYR A 535 -1.86 23.17 3.95
C TYR A 535 -1.68 22.20 2.79
N GLY A 536 -2.75 21.60 2.27
CA GLY A 536 -2.71 20.76 1.08
C GLY A 536 -2.16 21.49 -0.15
N GLN A 537 -2.53 22.77 -0.34
CA GLN A 537 -1.96 23.62 -1.39
C GLN A 537 -0.45 23.84 -1.20
N PHE A 538 -0.02 24.07 0.04
CA PHE A 538 1.39 24.24 0.37
C PHE A 538 2.19 22.98 0.09
N THR A 539 1.74 21.79 0.54
CA THR A 539 2.51 20.55 0.46
C THR A 539 2.94 20.19 -0.95
N GLY A 540 2.10 20.44 -1.93
CA GLY A 540 2.37 20.15 -3.33
C GLY A 540 2.85 21.38 -4.14
N SER A 541 3.32 22.45 -3.49
CA SER A 541 3.82 23.65 -4.14
C SER A 541 5.32 23.80 -3.99
N ARG A 542 5.90 24.76 -4.72
CA ARG A 542 7.32 25.14 -4.59
C ARG A 542 7.65 25.80 -3.24
N GLU A 543 6.66 26.25 -2.52
CA GLU A 543 6.82 26.78 -1.16
C GLU A 543 7.24 25.70 -0.16
N ASN A 544 6.89 24.45 -0.43
CA ASN A 544 7.38 23.33 0.37
C ASN A 544 8.85 23.06 0.00
N PRO A 545 9.81 23.24 0.94
CA PRO A 545 11.24 23.09 0.64
C PRO A 545 11.65 21.67 0.24
N THR A 546 10.83 20.67 0.54
CA THR A 546 11.07 19.30 0.11
C THR A 546 10.55 19.03 -1.31
N HIS A 547 9.80 19.96 -1.91
CA HIS A 547 9.32 19.83 -3.28
C HIS A 547 10.48 19.83 -4.28
N SER A 548 10.41 18.94 -5.27
CA SER A 548 11.40 18.84 -6.35
C SER A 548 10.76 18.93 -7.72
N GLU A 549 11.13 19.90 -8.50
CA GLU A 549 10.68 20.01 -9.89
C GLU A 549 11.21 18.89 -10.80
N LEU A 550 12.44 18.45 -10.56
CA LEU A 550 13.04 17.36 -11.33
C LEU A 550 12.27 16.05 -11.18
N SER A 551 11.74 15.83 -9.98
CA SER A 551 10.95 14.65 -9.66
C SER A 551 9.45 14.92 -9.67
N ARG A 552 9.04 16.18 -9.87
CA ARG A 552 7.65 16.63 -9.69
C ARG A 552 7.01 16.14 -8.40
N GLY A 553 7.84 15.96 -7.39
CA GLY A 553 7.46 15.43 -6.10
C GLY A 553 8.40 15.90 -5.00
N ILE A 554 8.38 15.25 -3.86
CA ILE A 554 9.17 15.62 -2.69
C ILE A 554 10.59 15.07 -2.80
N LYS A 555 11.57 15.92 -2.51
CA LYS A 555 12.93 15.48 -2.16
C LYS A 555 12.96 15.12 -0.68
N TRP A 556 13.70 14.11 -0.34
CA TRP A 556 13.97 13.79 1.04
C TRP A 556 15.45 13.51 1.31
N GLY A 557 15.96 14.07 2.42
CA GLY A 557 17.30 13.83 2.96
C GLY A 557 18.41 13.80 1.93
N ASN A 558 19.26 12.82 2.05
CA ASN A 558 20.43 12.59 1.19
C ASN A 558 20.10 12.28 -0.26
N GLN A 559 18.86 12.18 -0.58
CA GLN A 559 18.40 11.70 -1.87
C GLN A 559 18.17 12.88 -2.80
N SER A 560 19.13 13.79 -2.94
CA SER A 560 19.01 14.92 -3.87
C SER A 560 18.57 14.39 -5.25
N GLY A 561 17.35 14.72 -5.63
CA GLY A 561 16.73 14.23 -6.86
C GLY A 561 16.09 12.85 -6.80
N ALA A 562 15.98 12.21 -5.64
CA ALA A 562 15.13 11.03 -5.50
C ALA A 562 13.66 11.44 -5.47
N THR A 563 12.82 10.70 -6.18
CA THR A 563 11.37 10.77 -6.04
C THR A 563 10.99 9.98 -4.82
N PHE A 564 10.93 10.61 -3.75
CA PHE A 564 10.32 10.07 -2.58
C PHE A 564 8.88 10.49 -2.54
N PRO A 565 8.02 9.85 -1.78
CA PRO A 565 6.59 9.77 -2.08
C PRO A 565 5.89 11.11 -2.23
N GLY A 566 6.37 11.88 -3.15
CA GLY A 566 5.74 13.07 -3.69
C GLY A 566 4.28 12.84 -4.05
N TYR A 567 3.93 11.61 -4.35
CA TYR A 567 2.55 11.22 -4.58
C TYR A 567 1.65 11.44 -3.36
N ILE A 568 2.15 11.38 -2.12
CA ILE A 568 1.33 11.68 -0.94
C ILE A 568 1.03 13.18 -0.87
N SER A 569 2.02 14.02 -1.08
CA SER A 569 1.79 15.46 -1.18
C SER A 569 0.99 15.84 -2.42
N ILE A 570 1.19 15.13 -3.52
CA ILE A 570 0.40 15.29 -4.73
C ILE A 570 -1.05 14.91 -4.47
N LEU A 571 -1.32 13.83 -3.76
CA LEU A 571 -2.66 13.43 -3.34
C LEU A 571 -3.31 14.50 -2.48
N ASN A 572 -2.63 14.99 -1.44
CA ASN A 572 -3.14 16.07 -0.61
C ASN A 572 -3.43 17.33 -1.43
N GLY A 573 -2.50 17.72 -2.28
CA GLY A 573 -2.67 18.86 -3.16
C GLY A 573 -3.76 18.69 -4.21
N ALA A 574 -3.92 17.48 -4.76
CA ALA A 574 -4.97 17.16 -5.73
C ALA A 574 -6.35 17.21 -5.09
N ALA A 575 -6.47 16.71 -3.86
CA ALA A 575 -7.72 16.76 -3.11
C ALA A 575 -8.24 18.21 -2.91
N GLU A 576 -7.35 19.21 -2.98
CA GLU A 576 -7.68 20.60 -2.72
C GLU A 576 -7.73 21.48 -3.99
N LYS A 577 -7.21 21.00 -5.12
CA LYS A 577 -7.13 21.84 -6.34
C LYS A 577 -8.32 21.75 -7.29
N GLU A 578 -9.30 20.93 -7.00
CA GLU A 578 -10.49 20.74 -7.86
C GLU A 578 -10.19 20.40 -9.34
N SER A 579 -8.99 19.90 -9.66
CA SER A 579 -8.61 19.46 -10.99
C SER A 579 -8.02 18.07 -10.97
N TRP A 580 -8.71 17.13 -11.56
CA TRP A 580 -8.30 15.74 -11.69
C TRP A 580 -7.70 15.44 -13.05
N SER A 581 -8.33 15.92 -14.10
CA SER A 581 -8.00 15.64 -15.48
C SER A 581 -7.47 16.88 -16.21
N GLY A 582 -6.60 16.65 -17.17
CA GLY A 582 -5.93 17.66 -17.98
C GLY A 582 -4.42 17.62 -17.79
N ASP A 583 -3.68 18.26 -18.70
CA ASP A 583 -2.20 18.27 -18.70
C ASP A 583 -1.60 18.90 -17.42
N GLU A 584 -2.40 19.64 -16.67
CA GLU A 584 -2.03 20.29 -15.42
C GLU A 584 -2.61 19.61 -14.17
N GLY A 585 -3.36 18.51 -14.32
CA GLY A 585 -3.99 17.79 -13.20
C GLY A 585 -2.97 17.06 -12.34
N ARG A 586 -3.03 17.24 -11.02
CA ARG A 586 -2.11 16.59 -10.08
C ARG A 586 -2.23 15.07 -10.04
N PHE A 587 -3.39 14.54 -10.38
CA PHE A 587 -3.53 13.09 -10.49
C PHE A 587 -2.73 12.51 -11.66
N ARG A 588 -2.61 13.25 -12.76
CA ARG A 588 -1.73 12.90 -13.88
C ARG A 588 -0.25 12.88 -13.47
N GLU A 589 0.14 13.75 -12.56
CA GLU A 589 1.50 13.71 -11.98
C GLU A 589 1.70 12.44 -11.16
N LEU A 590 0.69 12.05 -10.38
CA LEU A 590 0.71 10.80 -9.63
C LEU A 590 0.86 9.58 -10.55
N GLU A 591 0.08 9.51 -11.63
CA GLU A 591 0.16 8.44 -12.63
C GLU A 591 1.57 8.32 -13.26
N ARG A 592 2.31 9.42 -13.33
CA ARG A 592 3.70 9.44 -13.83
C ARG A 592 4.72 8.95 -12.79
N LEU A 593 4.36 8.86 -11.53
CA LEU A 593 5.26 8.44 -10.45
C LEU A 593 5.15 6.94 -10.13
N ILE A 594 4.11 6.28 -10.58
CA ILE A 594 3.94 4.84 -10.42
C ILE A 594 4.72 4.06 -11.48
N ASP A 595 5.04 2.80 -11.18
CA ASP A 595 5.73 1.92 -12.12
C ASP A 595 4.77 1.36 -13.19
N LEU A 596 5.31 0.68 -14.19
CA LEU A 596 4.59 0.13 -15.35
C LEU A 596 3.54 -0.92 -14.98
N ASP A 597 3.65 -1.54 -13.82
CA ASP A 597 2.67 -2.47 -13.26
C ASP A 597 1.67 -1.81 -12.29
N GLY A 598 1.69 -0.48 -12.15
CA GLY A 598 0.85 0.28 -11.22
C GLY A 598 1.33 0.28 -9.77
N SER A 599 2.58 -0.07 -9.52
CA SER A 599 3.15 -0.12 -8.18
C SER A 599 3.72 1.21 -7.73
N TRP A 600 3.75 1.42 -6.42
CA TRP A 600 4.45 2.52 -5.76
C TRP A 600 5.84 2.08 -5.32
N TRP A 601 6.80 2.96 -5.54
CA TRP A 601 8.18 2.76 -5.12
C TRP A 601 8.52 3.66 -3.95
N TRP A 602 9.46 3.19 -3.13
CA TRP A 602 10.19 3.99 -2.16
C TRP A 602 11.62 4.15 -2.63
N TRP A 603 12.00 5.35 -3.02
CA TRP A 603 13.29 5.68 -3.61
C TRP A 603 13.68 4.78 -4.80
N PRO A 604 12.87 4.74 -5.83
CA PRO A 604 13.16 3.82 -6.93
C PRO A 604 14.45 4.20 -7.66
N TYR A 605 14.66 5.51 -7.85
CA TYR A 605 15.73 6.01 -8.65
C TYR A 605 16.31 7.30 -8.07
N LYS A 606 17.63 7.43 -8.16
CA LYS A 606 18.33 8.68 -7.91
C LYS A 606 18.44 9.46 -9.22
N ILE A 607 17.97 10.69 -9.26
CA ILE A 607 18.19 11.58 -10.38
C ILE A 607 19.46 12.37 -10.10
N GLY A 608 20.47 12.23 -10.95
CA GLY A 608 21.72 12.98 -10.82
C GLY A 608 21.43 14.48 -10.87
N ALA A 609 21.82 15.20 -9.83
CA ALA A 609 21.54 16.64 -9.69
C ALA A 609 22.12 17.49 -10.83
N GLN A 610 23.23 17.03 -11.43
CA GLN A 610 23.93 17.74 -12.51
C GLN A 610 23.57 17.22 -13.89
N THR A 611 23.37 15.92 -14.05
CA THR A 611 23.17 15.28 -15.36
C THR A 611 21.71 15.00 -15.66
N GLY A 612 20.86 14.95 -14.64
CA GLY A 612 19.47 14.52 -14.76
C GLY A 612 19.33 13.04 -15.15
N ASP A 613 20.42 12.25 -15.05
CA ASP A 613 20.37 10.82 -15.34
C ASP A 613 19.67 10.08 -14.20
N VAL A 614 18.89 9.05 -14.57
CA VAL A 614 18.22 8.17 -13.60
C VAL A 614 19.19 7.05 -13.25
N VAL A 615 19.52 6.94 -11.97
CA VAL A 615 20.41 5.92 -11.43
C VAL A 615 19.64 5.06 -10.43
N ARG A 616 19.79 3.75 -10.52
CA ARG A 616 19.17 2.82 -9.59
C ARG A 616 19.64 3.05 -8.15
N MET A 617 18.71 2.96 -7.21
CA MET A 617 19.01 2.89 -5.79
C MET A 617 19.03 1.43 -5.33
N ASN A 618 20.07 1.02 -4.61
CA ASN A 618 20.27 -0.37 -4.20
C ASN A 618 19.54 -0.76 -2.91
N SER A 619 18.87 0.16 -2.24
CA SER A 619 18.45 -0.07 -0.85
C SER A 619 16.95 -0.19 -0.62
N CYS A 620 16.12 0.35 -1.48
CA CYS A 620 14.69 0.36 -1.28
C CYS A 620 13.99 0.00 -2.59
N GLY A 621 12.85 -0.63 -2.47
CA GLY A 621 12.12 -1.13 -3.61
C GLY A 621 10.67 -0.70 -3.61
N LYS A 622 9.86 -1.49 -4.25
CA LYS A 622 8.41 -1.34 -4.20
C LYS A 622 7.93 -1.54 -2.78
N CYS A 623 7.20 -0.58 -2.23
CA CYS A 623 6.77 -0.60 -0.85
C CYS A 623 5.23 -0.60 -0.71
N GLY A 624 4.73 -1.41 0.22
CA GLY A 624 3.30 -1.52 0.46
C GLY A 624 2.70 -0.31 1.15
N TRP A 625 3.51 0.46 1.90
CA TRP A 625 3.01 1.56 2.70
C TRP A 625 2.46 2.73 1.85
N GLY A 626 3.14 3.09 0.79
CA GLY A 626 2.64 4.13 -0.13
C GLY A 626 1.35 3.71 -0.82
N ALA A 627 1.27 2.46 -1.25
CA ALA A 627 0.06 1.88 -1.81
C ALA A 627 -1.09 1.87 -0.79
N GLY A 628 -0.80 1.55 0.47
CA GLY A 628 -1.77 1.55 1.56
C GLY A 628 -2.34 2.93 1.84
N ILE A 629 -1.49 3.95 1.89
CA ILE A 629 -1.92 5.35 2.07
C ILE A 629 -2.76 5.81 0.87
N PHE A 630 -2.31 5.53 -0.36
CA PHE A 630 -3.09 5.85 -1.56
C PHE A 630 -4.49 5.23 -1.49
N PHE A 631 -4.58 3.94 -1.20
CA PHE A 631 -5.87 3.23 -1.13
C PHE A 631 -6.83 3.90 -0.16
N ILE A 632 -6.36 4.22 1.04
CA ILE A 632 -7.19 4.86 2.07
C ILE A 632 -7.62 6.27 1.65
N LEU A 633 -6.68 7.12 1.24
CA LEU A 633 -6.98 8.51 0.86
C LEU A 633 -7.87 8.57 -0.38
N PHE A 634 -7.67 7.67 -1.34
CA PHE A 634 -8.51 7.63 -2.52
C PHE A 634 -9.99 7.40 -2.15
N ILE A 635 -10.24 6.45 -1.26
CA ILE A 635 -11.60 6.13 -0.82
C ILE A 635 -12.16 7.22 0.09
N THR A 636 -11.41 7.66 1.10
CA THR A 636 -11.94 8.56 2.13
C THR A 636 -11.93 10.03 1.70
N GLU A 637 -10.96 10.45 0.89
CA GLU A 637 -10.82 11.86 0.50
C GLU A 637 -11.37 12.17 -0.88
N PHE A 638 -11.07 11.32 -1.87
CA PHE A 638 -11.52 11.57 -3.25
C PHE A 638 -12.95 11.10 -3.47
N LEU A 639 -13.24 9.85 -3.16
CA LEU A 639 -14.61 9.33 -3.23
C LEU A 639 -15.46 9.78 -2.04
N GLY A 640 -14.83 10.36 -1.01
CA GLY A 640 -15.50 10.91 0.16
C GLY A 640 -16.37 9.91 0.90
N ILE A 641 -15.90 8.66 0.98
CA ILE A 641 -16.67 7.56 1.57
C ILE A 641 -16.27 7.37 3.03
N GLU A 642 -17.25 7.49 3.92
CA GLU A 642 -17.11 7.21 5.33
C GLU A 642 -18.14 6.16 5.76
N TYR A 643 -17.74 5.28 6.67
CA TYR A 643 -18.63 4.31 7.28
C TYR A 643 -18.36 4.19 8.78
N ASP A 644 -19.42 4.18 9.57
CA ASP A 644 -19.41 3.96 11.01
C ASP A 644 -20.18 2.67 11.30
N ALA A 645 -19.46 1.55 11.40
CA ALA A 645 -20.07 0.23 11.55
C ALA A 645 -20.89 0.07 12.85
N PRO A 646 -20.41 0.54 14.04
CA PRO A 646 -21.22 0.48 15.27
C PRO A 646 -22.58 1.17 15.16
N LYS A 647 -22.68 2.21 14.32
CA LYS A 647 -23.93 2.95 14.09
C LYS A 647 -24.64 2.52 12.81
N ALA A 648 -23.99 1.67 12.00
CA ALA A 648 -24.40 1.31 10.65
C ALA A 648 -24.73 2.54 9.78
N VAL A 649 -23.89 3.59 9.84
CA VAL A 649 -24.10 4.86 9.12
C VAL A 649 -23.05 5.03 8.05
N PHE A 650 -23.52 5.22 6.83
CA PHE A 650 -22.71 5.47 5.63
C PHE A 650 -22.87 6.93 5.19
N ARG A 651 -21.77 7.57 4.80
CA ARG A 651 -21.72 8.90 4.22
C ARG A 651 -20.94 8.86 2.93
N ILE A 652 -21.34 9.67 1.96
CA ILE A 652 -20.65 9.81 0.69
C ILE A 652 -20.64 11.27 0.27
N HIS A 653 -19.43 11.83 0.14
CA HIS A 653 -19.19 13.22 -0.22
C HIS A 653 -18.05 13.31 -1.24
N PRO A 654 -18.25 12.81 -2.49
CA PRO A 654 -17.18 12.74 -3.47
C PRO A 654 -16.75 14.13 -3.91
N LYS A 655 -15.46 14.27 -4.19
CA LYS A 655 -14.93 15.48 -4.81
C LYS A 655 -15.42 15.58 -6.26
N ARG A 656 -15.89 16.74 -6.68
CA ARG A 656 -16.49 16.96 -8.01
C ARG A 656 -15.57 16.63 -9.17
N PHE A 657 -14.33 17.03 -9.04
CA PHE A 657 -13.36 16.90 -10.12
C PHE A 657 -13.01 15.46 -10.48
N ILE A 658 -13.41 14.47 -9.68
CA ILE A 658 -13.23 13.06 -10.02
C ILE A 658 -14.25 12.55 -11.06
N GLY A 659 -15.25 13.36 -11.42
CA GLY A 659 -16.33 12.94 -12.31
C GLY A 659 -17.28 11.91 -11.71
N GLY A 660 -18.14 11.34 -12.56
CA GLY A 660 -19.02 10.26 -12.17
C GLY A 660 -18.27 8.94 -11.99
N PHE A 661 -18.81 8.07 -11.13
CA PHE A 661 -18.27 6.74 -10.97
C PHE A 661 -19.36 5.70 -10.63
N TYR A 662 -19.03 4.45 -10.94
CA TYR A 662 -19.81 3.28 -10.53
C TYR A 662 -18.89 2.28 -9.83
N TRP A 663 -19.23 1.90 -8.61
CA TRP A 663 -18.48 0.91 -7.82
C TRP A 663 -19.38 -0.25 -7.45
N LYS A 664 -19.17 -1.38 -8.13
CA LYS A 664 -19.93 -2.60 -7.92
C LYS A 664 -19.28 -3.46 -6.84
N ASN A 665 -20.12 -4.02 -5.98
CA ASN A 665 -19.70 -4.92 -4.89
C ASN A 665 -18.57 -4.34 -4.01
N MET A 666 -18.60 -3.02 -3.79
CA MET A 666 -17.68 -2.34 -2.90
C MET A 666 -17.80 -2.90 -1.49
N ARG A 667 -16.68 -3.18 -0.86
CA ARG A 667 -16.62 -3.54 0.54
C ARG A 667 -16.03 -2.42 1.37
N ILE A 668 -16.74 -1.99 2.40
CA ILE A 668 -16.25 -1.05 3.40
C ILE A 668 -16.60 -1.60 4.79
N GLY A 669 -15.57 -2.08 5.49
CA GLY A 669 -15.76 -2.72 6.78
C GLY A 669 -16.62 -3.98 6.69
N ASN A 670 -17.65 -4.04 7.53
CA ASN A 670 -18.60 -5.14 7.54
C ASN A 670 -19.74 -5.00 6.50
N ALA A 671 -19.80 -3.87 5.77
CA ALA A 671 -20.86 -3.58 4.81
C ALA A 671 -20.41 -3.77 3.36
N ARG A 672 -21.40 -4.02 2.47
CA ARG A 672 -21.20 -4.16 1.02
C ARG A 672 -22.25 -3.36 0.26
N PHE A 673 -21.83 -2.71 -0.83
CA PHE A 673 -22.68 -1.84 -1.61
C PHE A 673 -22.36 -1.91 -3.11
N ASP A 674 -23.38 -1.61 -3.95
CA ASP A 674 -23.16 -1.05 -5.28
C ASP A 674 -23.47 0.44 -5.19
N ILE A 675 -22.58 1.29 -5.66
CA ILE A 675 -22.73 2.75 -5.61
C ILE A 675 -22.53 3.31 -6.99
N SER A 676 -23.37 4.27 -7.38
CA SER A 676 -23.10 5.13 -8.52
C SER A 676 -23.30 6.59 -8.17
N VAL A 677 -22.45 7.42 -8.72
CA VAL A 677 -22.53 8.88 -8.64
C VAL A 677 -22.45 9.41 -10.07
N ARG A 678 -23.39 10.29 -10.42
CA ARG A 678 -23.40 11.01 -11.70
C ARG A 678 -23.61 12.49 -11.45
N TYR A 679 -23.03 13.29 -12.30
CA TYR A 679 -23.17 14.74 -12.21
C TYR A 679 -23.95 15.26 -13.42
N GLU A 680 -25.09 15.89 -13.16
CA GLU A 680 -25.89 16.55 -14.18
C GLU A 680 -26.13 18.02 -13.78
N HIS A 681 -25.64 18.95 -14.58
CA HIS A 681 -25.71 20.39 -14.33
C HIS A 681 -25.18 20.78 -12.93
N HIS A 682 -26.06 21.12 -12.00
CA HIS A 682 -25.72 21.53 -10.62
C HIS A 682 -26.09 20.46 -9.58
N MET A 683 -26.47 19.27 -10.03
CA MET A 683 -26.90 18.20 -9.16
C MET A 683 -25.95 17.02 -9.23
N ALA A 684 -25.70 16.38 -8.10
CA ALA A 684 -25.12 15.05 -8.03
C ALA A 684 -26.24 14.04 -7.76
N GLU A 685 -26.35 13.06 -8.63
CA GLU A 685 -27.28 11.95 -8.52
C GLU A 685 -26.56 10.73 -7.94
N PHE A 686 -27.12 10.18 -6.90
CA PHE A 686 -26.59 9.02 -6.20
C PHE A 686 -27.56 7.84 -6.37
N SER A 687 -27.01 6.66 -6.59
CA SER A 687 -27.72 5.40 -6.39
C SER A 687 -26.86 4.49 -5.52
N MET A 688 -27.50 3.90 -4.52
CA MET A 688 -26.83 2.97 -3.61
C MET A 688 -27.71 1.74 -3.36
N LYS A 689 -27.15 0.57 -3.69
CA LYS A 689 -27.77 -0.71 -3.38
C LYS A 689 -27.05 -1.38 -2.21
N ASN A 690 -27.78 -1.67 -1.15
CA ASN A 690 -27.22 -2.39 0.00
C ASN A 690 -27.06 -3.88 -0.33
N ARG A 691 -25.84 -4.37 -0.36
CA ARG A 691 -25.45 -5.78 -0.56
C ARG A 691 -25.13 -6.50 0.74
N SER A 692 -25.20 -5.78 1.87
CA SER A 692 -24.99 -6.37 3.20
C SER A 692 -26.19 -7.23 3.61
N THR A 693 -26.01 -8.03 4.65
CA THR A 693 -27.09 -8.88 5.24
C THR A 693 -27.89 -8.12 6.30
N PHE A 694 -27.57 -6.87 6.58
CA PHE A 694 -28.19 -6.01 7.57
C PHE A 694 -28.54 -4.63 6.98
N PRO A 695 -29.49 -3.92 7.57
CA PRO A 695 -29.86 -2.59 7.11
C PRO A 695 -28.78 -1.56 7.46
N VAL A 696 -28.62 -0.55 6.59
CA VAL A 696 -27.63 0.53 6.73
C VAL A 696 -28.32 1.87 6.57
N TYR A 697 -27.97 2.84 7.41
CA TYR A 697 -28.41 4.22 7.27
C TYR A 697 -27.45 4.96 6.32
N VAL A 698 -28.02 5.66 5.34
CA VAL A 698 -27.27 6.62 4.52
C VAL A 698 -27.60 8.03 4.99
N GLU A 699 -26.60 8.78 5.32
CA GLU A 699 -26.73 10.22 5.66
C GLU A 699 -26.60 11.03 4.37
N MET A 700 -27.74 11.55 3.89
CA MET A 700 -27.84 12.28 2.63
C MET A 700 -27.56 13.77 2.76
N LYS A 701 -27.99 14.38 3.88
CA LYS A 701 -27.71 15.76 4.28
C LYS A 701 -27.49 15.79 5.79
N LYS A 702 -26.86 16.83 6.29
CA LYS A 702 -26.67 17.00 7.73
C LYS A 702 -28.00 16.73 8.46
N ASN A 703 -28.04 15.63 9.23
CA ASN A 703 -29.19 15.14 9.98
C ASN A 703 -30.34 14.46 9.18
N GLN A 704 -30.24 14.25 7.88
CA GLN A 704 -31.19 13.44 7.14
C GLN A 704 -30.61 12.04 6.84
N LYS A 705 -31.14 11.02 7.56
CA LYS A 705 -30.72 9.65 7.37
C LYS A 705 -31.86 8.84 6.76
N LYS A 706 -31.52 8.01 5.76
CA LYS A 706 -32.43 7.05 5.15
C LYS A 706 -31.96 5.62 5.40
N LEU A 707 -32.86 4.75 5.79
CA LEU A 707 -32.55 3.33 6.01
C LEU A 707 -32.67 2.57 4.71
N ILE A 708 -31.62 1.84 4.34
CA ILE A 708 -31.61 0.94 3.18
C ILE A 708 -31.53 -0.49 3.68
N HIS A 709 -32.61 -1.24 3.46
CA HIS A 709 -32.65 -2.67 3.80
C HIS A 709 -31.79 -3.52 2.86
N PRO A 710 -31.40 -4.73 3.26
CA PRO A 710 -30.67 -5.67 2.41
C PRO A 710 -31.32 -5.84 1.02
N ASN A 711 -30.49 -5.80 -0.02
CA ASN A 711 -30.86 -5.89 -1.43
C ASN A 711 -31.72 -4.76 -1.99
N ASN A 712 -32.14 -3.78 -1.19
CA ASN A 712 -32.84 -2.59 -1.68
C ASN A 712 -31.85 -1.57 -2.26
N GLU A 713 -32.35 -0.81 -3.22
CA GLU A 713 -31.66 0.31 -3.85
C GLU A 713 -32.39 1.60 -3.50
N GLU A 714 -31.61 2.63 -3.18
CA GLU A 714 -32.10 3.98 -2.95
C GLU A 714 -31.40 4.96 -3.88
N LYS A 715 -32.19 5.94 -4.36
CA LYS A 715 -31.72 7.02 -5.22
C LYS A 715 -32.04 8.36 -4.59
N TRP A 716 -31.12 9.27 -4.68
CA TRP A 716 -31.31 10.66 -4.23
C TRP A 716 -30.45 11.62 -5.03
N SER A 717 -30.80 12.87 -5.01
CA SER A 717 -30.03 13.93 -5.62
C SER A 717 -29.69 14.96 -4.57
N GLN A 718 -28.53 15.54 -4.68
CA GLN A 718 -28.06 16.62 -3.82
C GLN A 718 -27.61 17.78 -4.69
N ASP A 719 -27.93 18.99 -4.23
CA ASP A 719 -27.37 20.19 -4.84
C ASP A 719 -25.85 20.20 -4.65
N TYR A 720 -25.17 20.52 -5.68
CA TYR A 720 -23.73 20.45 -5.78
C TYR A 720 -22.98 21.43 -4.88
N GLU A 721 -23.57 22.59 -4.59
CA GLU A 721 -22.99 23.56 -3.67
C GLU A 721 -22.87 23.05 -2.23
N PHE A 722 -23.63 22.02 -1.86
CA PHE A 722 -23.59 21.39 -0.55
C PHE A 722 -22.54 20.28 -0.40
N ILE A 723 -21.87 19.91 -1.48
CA ILE A 723 -20.84 18.85 -1.48
C ILE A 723 -19.42 19.45 -1.27
N LYS A 724 -19.34 20.77 -1.11
CA LYS A 724 -18.08 21.50 -0.82
C LYS A 724 -17.61 21.28 0.61
#